data_5375b69fa8d8443139d54ad6ff9cd1e5
#
_entry.id   5375b69fa8d8443139d54ad6ff9cd1e5
#
_cell.length_a   1.000
_cell.length_b   1.000
_cell.length_c   1.000
_cell.angle_alpha   90.00
_cell.angle_beta   90.00
_cell.angle_gamma   90.00
#
_symmetry.space_group_name_H-M   'P 1'
#
loop_
_entity.id
_entity.type
_entity.pdbx_description
1 polymer ?
#
loop_
_entity_poly.entity_id
_entity_poly.type
_entity_poly.pdbx_seq_one_letter_code
_entity_poly.pdbx_strand_id
1 'polypeptide(L)'
;MNKIAKIAIVVLLCLALVGSTVYCVINGKQNTSDNQVESYVETAEKLSEKAEKIINKSTKVDSIVLNDNDSTVSGAGAVVSDNSVNIQSSGVYIVSGTLTDGQISVDTSDDVTLIFDNANITNSNDAAINIISADHIQIYLKEGTENTITSGTETEINSETEADEAATGAAIYSKSDLSIAGSGKIYVNGYINNAIGTTENLVILNGNITANAINNGLKGKKSVNVLGGNLTIECGNDGIKSNDTDLGNIDINDGAINITSYGDGISAVSSLDIIGGTINIISGDTSSLSEENSGNSEGSDFSDTPTTPDNNTNFSKNDMSDFEPPDRNDSDSSGDDTDFSKPDMSNFNPTQMSDSDKPDSAPEIPTGGMSEGKDNFEKDNKDNTDNQESDDTSSSEDESSTKGIKCEGALTISNGEVSVTSYDDSIHSNDTISITGGILTLASGDDGIHADNSLVIDNGEITISKSYEGIESHIITINGGTVNVTASDDGFNANGGSNSFENFGGFKKEDKESTSKETSTEDTAEVSENTSSSQKEDTSTNTESSDDSMPTLQITGGNIYVNANGDGLDSNGDIIIDGGYIIVDGPVSGGDGALDGGTENGGQILVNGGTIIAVGASGMAESFEKGSSQYSFITTLSEKASANSAVSIIDSNGNEVFSYTAAKSFSSVVFSSSDLKVGETYTIKVNDSETTVTVEEYSENTSSDFGGFSGFNNFDKNNKPQDKSETDGTEITTSL
;
A
#
# COMPACT_ATOMS: atom_id res chain seq x y z
N MET A 1 -13.99 32.73 -34.53
CA MET A 1 -13.74 31.58 -33.66
C MET A 1 -14.94 30.65 -33.74
N ASN A 2 -14.72 29.41 -34.18
CA ASN A 2 -15.76 28.40 -34.33
C ASN A 2 -16.29 27.96 -32.96
N LYS A 3 -17.54 27.45 -32.93
CA LYS A 3 -18.18 26.97 -31.69
C LYS A 3 -17.32 25.95 -30.95
N ILE A 4 -16.63 25.07 -31.69
CA ILE A 4 -15.70 24.04 -31.17
C ILE A 4 -14.51 24.66 -30.41
N ALA A 5 -13.89 25.73 -30.96
CA ALA A 5 -12.81 26.45 -30.30
C ALA A 5 -13.24 27.17 -29.00
N LYS A 6 -14.54 27.53 -28.89
CA LYS A 6 -15.08 28.12 -27.65
C LYS A 6 -15.35 27.05 -26.57
N ILE A 7 -15.79 25.86 -26.98
CA ILE A 7 -16.01 24.73 -26.07
C ILE A 7 -14.67 24.23 -25.54
N ALA A 8 -13.66 24.04 -26.41
CA ALA A 8 -12.32 23.64 -25.99
C ALA A 8 -11.67 24.63 -25.00
N ILE A 9 -11.86 25.95 -25.20
CA ILE A 9 -11.37 26.99 -24.28
C ILE A 9 -12.13 26.96 -22.94
N VAL A 10 -13.43 26.67 -22.96
CA VAL A 10 -14.22 26.55 -21.71
C VAL A 10 -13.83 25.28 -20.93
N VAL A 11 -13.64 24.16 -21.61
CA VAL A 11 -13.16 22.90 -20.97
C VAL A 11 -11.75 23.08 -20.41
N LEU A 12 -10.81 23.70 -21.14
CA LEU A 12 -9.48 24.02 -20.63
C LEU A 12 -9.52 24.99 -19.44
N LEU A 13 -10.44 25.96 -19.44
CA LEU A 13 -10.62 26.89 -18.31
C LEU A 13 -11.28 26.21 -17.10
N CYS A 14 -12.18 25.26 -17.32
CA CYS A 14 -12.77 24.46 -16.24
C CYS A 14 -11.74 23.51 -15.63
N LEU A 15 -10.93 22.80 -16.44
CA LEU A 15 -9.84 21.95 -15.98
C LEU A 15 -8.76 22.76 -15.23
N ALA A 16 -8.42 23.97 -15.71
CA ALA A 16 -7.50 24.85 -15.00
C ALA A 16 -8.08 25.43 -13.70
N LEU A 17 -9.41 25.59 -13.60
CA LEU A 17 -10.10 26.05 -12.38
C LEU A 17 -10.24 24.92 -11.37
N VAL A 18 -10.53 23.69 -11.79
CA VAL A 18 -10.57 22.51 -10.92
C VAL A 18 -9.16 22.19 -10.43
N GLY A 19 -8.15 22.16 -11.31
CA GLY A 19 -6.76 21.99 -10.92
C GLY A 19 -6.24 23.08 -9.99
N SER A 20 -6.68 24.35 -10.15
CA SER A 20 -6.27 25.43 -9.24
C SER A 20 -7.02 25.43 -7.91
N THR A 21 -8.26 24.92 -7.86
CA THR A 21 -9.02 24.80 -6.60
C THR A 21 -8.54 23.58 -5.80
N VAL A 22 -8.24 22.46 -6.45
CA VAL A 22 -7.60 21.30 -5.81
C VAL A 22 -6.19 21.69 -5.32
N TYR A 23 -5.38 22.33 -6.13
CA TYR A 23 -4.06 22.85 -5.75
C TYR A 23 -4.13 23.87 -4.60
N CYS A 24 -5.13 24.76 -4.56
CA CYS A 24 -5.32 25.71 -3.45
C CYS A 24 -5.89 25.04 -2.18
N VAL A 25 -6.68 23.98 -2.29
CA VAL A 25 -7.21 23.24 -1.14
C VAL A 25 -6.11 22.36 -0.53
N ILE A 26 -5.31 21.70 -1.37
CA ILE A 26 -4.15 20.91 -0.93
C ILE A 26 -3.10 21.83 -0.29
N ASN A 27 -2.66 22.89 -0.95
CA ASN A 27 -1.72 23.86 -0.37
C ASN A 27 -2.29 24.70 0.78
N GLY A 28 -3.61 24.84 0.89
CA GLY A 28 -4.24 25.57 2.01
C GLY A 28 -4.27 24.77 3.30
N LYS A 29 -4.33 23.42 3.25
CA LYS A 29 -4.18 22.54 4.41
C LYS A 29 -2.70 22.26 4.71
N GLN A 30 -1.86 22.07 3.70
CA GLN A 30 -0.43 21.85 3.83
C GLN A 30 0.29 23.02 4.53
N ASN A 31 -0.07 24.28 4.27
CA ASN A 31 0.62 25.45 4.85
C ASN A 31 0.55 25.59 6.38
N THR A 32 -0.31 24.87 7.09
CA THR A 32 -0.34 24.89 8.57
C THR A 32 0.41 23.72 9.19
N SER A 33 0.41 22.55 8.56
CA SER A 33 1.19 21.38 8.98
C SER A 33 2.68 21.58 8.64
N ASP A 34 3.01 22.02 7.42
CA ASP A 34 4.39 22.24 6.96
C ASP A 34 5.15 23.24 7.85
N ASN A 35 4.52 24.34 8.26
CA ASN A 35 5.14 25.30 9.17
C ASN A 35 5.39 24.76 10.59
N GLN A 36 4.64 23.76 11.05
CA GLN A 36 4.87 23.11 12.34
C GLN A 36 5.99 22.07 12.21
N VAL A 37 5.96 21.24 11.14
CA VAL A 37 7.02 20.27 10.85
C VAL A 37 8.37 20.95 10.74
N GLU A 38 8.49 22.03 9.98
CA GLU A 38 9.72 22.81 9.87
C GLU A 38 10.23 23.28 11.24
N SER A 39 9.32 23.65 12.16
CA SER A 39 9.69 24.22 13.46
C SER A 39 10.38 23.21 14.39
N TYR A 40 9.90 21.98 14.51
CA TYR A 40 10.51 20.99 15.40
C TYR A 40 11.71 20.30 14.78
N VAL A 41 11.76 20.14 13.46
CA VAL A 41 12.96 19.69 12.73
C VAL A 41 14.09 20.72 12.92
N GLU A 42 13.82 22.01 12.72
CA GLU A 42 14.80 23.08 12.95
C GLU A 42 15.31 23.09 14.40
N THR A 43 14.44 22.78 15.37
CA THR A 43 14.83 22.66 16.79
C THR A 43 15.77 21.46 16.98
N ALA A 44 15.43 20.29 16.43
CA ALA A 44 16.25 19.10 16.49
C ALA A 44 17.66 19.33 15.87
N GLU A 45 17.74 20.00 14.71
CA GLU A 45 19.00 20.37 14.08
C GLU A 45 19.86 21.30 14.97
N LYS A 46 19.25 22.33 15.58
CA LYS A 46 19.95 23.23 16.49
C LYS A 46 20.51 22.52 17.73
N LEU A 47 19.76 21.56 18.27
CA LEU A 47 20.22 20.75 19.40
C LEU A 47 21.38 19.85 18.98
N SER A 48 21.32 19.25 17.79
CA SER A 48 22.38 18.44 17.21
C SER A 48 23.66 19.25 17.03
N GLU A 49 23.58 20.44 16.43
CA GLU A 49 24.74 21.35 16.31
C GLU A 49 25.35 21.72 17.66
N LYS A 50 24.51 21.90 18.70
CA LYS A 50 24.95 22.20 20.06
C LYS A 50 25.73 21.01 20.66
N ALA A 51 25.23 19.78 20.47
CA ALA A 51 25.90 18.55 20.92
C ALA A 51 27.26 18.38 20.26
N GLU A 52 27.35 18.54 18.93
CA GLU A 52 28.61 18.49 18.18
C GLU A 52 29.63 19.54 18.67
N LYS A 53 29.20 20.75 18.89
CA LYS A 53 30.08 21.81 19.40
C LYS A 53 30.64 21.47 20.78
N ILE A 54 29.86 20.78 21.62
CA ILE A 54 30.29 20.34 22.95
C ILE A 54 31.32 19.21 22.83
N ILE A 55 31.05 18.19 22.04
CA ILE A 55 31.96 17.06 21.79
C ILE A 55 33.30 17.56 21.24
N ASN A 56 33.26 18.40 20.22
CA ASN A 56 34.45 18.88 19.51
C ASN A 56 35.31 19.84 20.33
N LYS A 57 34.74 20.59 21.30
CA LYS A 57 35.46 21.58 22.11
C LYS A 57 35.87 21.11 23.50
N SER A 58 35.55 19.87 23.88
CA SER A 58 35.76 19.35 25.24
C SER A 58 35.25 20.34 26.31
N THR A 59 34.13 20.95 26.05
CA THR A 59 33.48 21.88 26.98
C THR A 59 33.01 21.11 28.21
N LYS A 60 33.24 21.63 29.39
CA LYS A 60 32.73 21.01 30.64
C LYS A 60 31.21 21.05 30.62
N VAL A 61 30.59 19.89 30.49
CA VAL A 61 29.14 19.70 30.60
C VAL A 61 28.82 18.73 31.73
N ASP A 62 27.59 18.64 32.10
CA ASP A 62 27.15 17.68 33.11
C ASP A 62 27.32 16.27 32.54
N SER A 63 27.77 15.33 33.35
CA SER A 63 27.96 13.94 32.99
C SER A 63 27.25 13.02 33.96
N ILE A 64 26.65 11.97 33.40
CA ILE A 64 25.98 10.89 34.10
C ILE A 64 26.77 9.62 33.82
N VAL A 65 27.38 9.05 34.84
CA VAL A 65 28.06 7.75 34.76
C VAL A 65 27.16 6.75 35.46
N LEU A 66 26.61 5.85 34.67
CA LEU A 66 25.66 4.84 35.10
C LEU A 66 26.42 3.65 35.71
N ASN A 67 25.98 3.21 36.88
CA ASN A 67 26.51 2.05 37.56
C ASN A 67 25.51 1.62 38.63
N ASP A 68 24.68 0.65 38.41
CA ASP A 68 23.60 0.15 39.26
C ASP A 68 23.39 0.95 40.58
N ASN A 69 23.86 0.49 41.71
CA ASN A 69 23.64 1.20 42.98
C ASN A 69 24.53 2.44 43.21
N ASP A 70 25.47 2.74 42.30
CA ASP A 70 26.51 3.77 42.47
C ASP A 70 26.62 4.75 41.31
N SER A 71 25.53 5.02 40.59
CA SER A 71 25.49 6.02 39.53
C SER A 71 25.93 7.39 40.04
N THR A 72 26.68 8.13 39.23
CA THR A 72 27.19 9.45 39.63
C THR A 72 26.81 10.53 38.62
N VAL A 73 26.47 11.69 39.13
CA VAL A 73 26.15 12.87 38.34
C VAL A 73 27.14 13.98 38.64
N SER A 74 27.74 14.59 37.62
CA SER A 74 28.50 15.81 37.76
C SER A 74 27.59 16.99 37.39
N GLY A 75 27.41 17.96 38.21
CA GLY A 75 26.50 19.08 37.99
C GLY A 75 25.29 19.05 38.94
N ALA A 76 24.34 19.94 38.73
CA ALA A 76 23.17 20.09 39.59
C ALA A 76 21.84 19.80 38.91
N GLY A 77 21.86 19.47 37.62
CA GLY A 77 20.65 19.32 36.79
C GLY A 77 20.01 17.92 36.87
N ALA A 78 20.69 16.95 37.47
CA ALA A 78 20.18 15.58 37.62
C ALA A 78 20.45 15.07 39.06
N VAL A 79 19.62 14.13 39.51
CA VAL A 79 19.67 13.51 40.85
C VAL A 79 19.58 12.00 40.70
N VAL A 80 20.46 11.29 41.39
CA VAL A 80 20.42 9.81 41.48
C VAL A 80 19.52 9.43 42.67
N SER A 81 18.62 8.52 42.45
CA SER A 81 17.78 7.91 43.49
C SER A 81 17.63 6.42 43.19
N ASP A 82 18.17 5.59 44.08
CA ASP A 82 18.25 4.14 43.87
C ASP A 82 18.90 3.83 42.52
N ASN A 83 18.27 3.01 41.66
CA ASN A 83 18.74 2.71 40.32
C ASN A 83 18.22 3.68 39.25
N SER A 84 17.70 4.86 39.63
CA SER A 84 17.16 5.84 38.70
C SER A 84 17.97 7.12 38.69
N VAL A 85 18.08 7.73 37.53
CA VAL A 85 18.65 9.08 37.34
C VAL A 85 17.53 10.01 36.86
N ASN A 86 17.23 11.03 37.66
CA ASN A 86 16.16 11.97 37.38
C ASN A 86 16.76 13.33 36.93
N ILE A 87 16.58 13.69 35.67
CA ILE A 87 17.00 14.95 35.06
C ILE A 87 15.87 15.96 35.25
N GLN A 88 16.18 17.06 35.99
CA GLN A 88 15.20 18.06 36.44
C GLN A 88 15.50 19.47 35.89
N SER A 89 16.51 19.59 35.04
CA SER A 89 16.89 20.87 34.47
C SER A 89 17.29 20.71 32.99
N SER A 90 17.04 21.76 32.22
CA SER A 90 17.54 21.85 30.86
C SER A 90 19.07 21.73 30.79
N GLY A 91 19.56 21.22 29.68
CA GLY A 91 21.00 21.15 29.45
C GLY A 91 21.43 20.01 28.52
N VAL A 92 22.74 19.83 28.48
CA VAL A 92 23.37 18.73 27.75
C VAL A 92 24.06 17.83 28.74
N TYR A 93 23.74 16.56 28.69
CA TYR A 93 24.26 15.52 29.59
C TYR A 93 24.97 14.44 28.81
N ILE A 94 26.23 14.17 29.11
CA ILE A 94 26.94 13.00 28.56
C ILE A 94 26.59 11.79 29.43
N VAL A 95 25.96 10.79 28.81
CA VAL A 95 25.51 9.56 29.48
C VAL A 95 26.41 8.41 29.09
N SER A 96 26.97 7.71 30.07
CA SER A 96 27.84 6.56 29.83
C SER A 96 27.69 5.51 30.96
N GLY A 97 28.11 4.28 30.69
CA GLY A 97 28.07 3.20 31.68
C GLY A 97 26.83 2.33 31.60
N THR A 98 26.53 1.58 32.67
CA THR A 98 25.48 0.55 32.60
C THR A 98 24.56 0.61 33.82
N LEU A 99 23.25 0.54 33.54
CA LEU A 99 22.20 0.17 34.51
C LEU A 99 21.63 -1.19 34.09
N THR A 100 21.74 -2.20 34.93
CA THR A 100 21.21 -3.53 34.62
C THR A 100 19.74 -3.69 34.92
N ASP A 101 19.17 -2.85 35.76
CA ASP A 101 17.73 -2.71 36.00
C ASP A 101 17.45 -1.31 36.60
N GLY A 102 17.19 -0.33 35.74
CA GLY A 102 17.02 1.05 36.18
C GLY A 102 16.44 1.95 35.09
N GLN A 103 16.36 3.25 35.37
CA GLN A 103 15.69 4.21 34.46
C GLN A 103 16.42 5.55 34.45
N ILE A 104 16.46 6.19 33.31
CA ILE A 104 16.64 7.64 33.21
C ILE A 104 15.29 8.29 32.99
N SER A 105 14.89 9.21 33.89
CA SER A 105 13.70 10.02 33.69
C SER A 105 14.06 11.49 33.46
N VAL A 106 13.26 12.19 32.64
CA VAL A 106 13.39 13.63 32.35
C VAL A 106 12.10 14.31 32.72
N ASP A 107 12.18 15.33 33.60
CA ASP A 107 11.04 16.16 34.02
C ASP A 107 11.47 17.60 34.13
N THR A 108 11.32 18.36 33.05
CA THR A 108 11.67 19.80 32.97
C THR A 108 10.74 20.48 31.96
N SER A 109 10.74 21.79 31.89
CA SER A 109 9.97 22.57 30.90
C SER A 109 10.80 23.04 29.71
N ASP A 110 12.08 22.73 29.68
CA ASP A 110 13.03 23.24 28.68
C ASP A 110 13.70 22.09 27.91
N ASP A 111 14.53 22.43 26.91
CA ASP A 111 15.25 21.47 26.08
C ASP A 111 16.29 20.65 26.87
N VAL A 112 16.34 19.37 26.57
CA VAL A 112 17.37 18.45 27.08
C VAL A 112 18.04 17.69 25.93
N THR A 113 19.36 17.57 25.98
CA THR A 113 20.13 16.73 25.08
C THR A 113 20.90 15.67 25.86
N LEU A 114 20.67 14.41 25.55
CA LEU A 114 21.39 13.24 26.09
C LEU A 114 22.42 12.78 25.06
N ILE A 115 23.70 13.04 25.31
CA ILE A 115 24.78 12.53 24.47
C ILE A 115 25.15 11.15 24.98
N PHE A 116 24.84 10.11 24.20
CA PHE A 116 25.16 8.73 24.55
C PHE A 116 26.59 8.38 24.17
N ASP A 117 27.35 7.94 25.17
CA ASP A 117 28.76 7.53 25.08
C ASP A 117 28.97 6.14 25.70
N ASN A 118 28.52 5.11 25.02
CA ASN A 118 28.43 3.73 25.48
C ASN A 118 27.52 3.58 26.72
N ALA A 119 26.30 4.07 26.60
CA ALA A 119 25.24 3.94 27.60
C ALA A 119 24.43 2.66 27.38
N ASN A 120 24.34 1.81 28.43
CA ASN A 120 23.56 0.59 28.41
C ASN A 120 22.54 0.64 29.56
N ILE A 121 21.26 0.63 29.23
CA ILE A 121 20.19 0.80 30.21
C ILE A 121 19.12 -0.26 29.96
N THR A 122 18.87 -1.06 30.97
CA THR A 122 17.79 -2.04 30.98
C THR A 122 16.80 -1.66 32.09
N ASN A 123 15.52 -1.79 31.81
CA ASN A 123 14.46 -1.76 32.81
C ASN A 123 13.57 -2.98 32.59
N SER A 124 13.50 -3.86 33.56
CA SER A 124 12.79 -5.14 33.44
C SER A 124 11.27 -5.01 33.40
N ASN A 125 10.69 -3.86 33.79
CA ASN A 125 9.23 -3.72 33.97
C ASN A 125 8.64 -2.44 33.39
N ASP A 126 9.46 -1.51 32.86
CA ASP A 126 9.00 -0.23 32.36
C ASP A 126 9.97 0.35 31.31
N ALA A 127 9.74 1.55 30.83
CA ALA A 127 10.65 2.28 29.96
C ALA A 127 12.03 2.43 30.62
N ALA A 128 13.09 2.14 29.87
CA ALA A 128 14.46 2.40 30.33
C ALA A 128 14.79 3.90 30.26
N ILE A 129 14.20 4.62 29.31
CA ILE A 129 14.23 6.08 29.22
C ILE A 129 12.80 6.59 29.21
N ASN A 130 12.44 7.42 30.19
CA ASN A 130 11.08 7.93 30.37
C ASN A 130 11.10 9.47 30.43
N ILE A 131 10.67 10.10 29.35
CA ILE A 131 10.52 11.56 29.28
C ILE A 131 9.12 11.92 29.74
N ILE A 132 8.99 12.42 30.96
CA ILE A 132 7.74 12.83 31.58
C ILE A 132 7.33 14.19 31.04
N SER A 133 8.28 15.12 30.93
CA SER A 133 8.12 16.41 30.28
C SER A 133 9.46 17.00 29.84
N ALA A 134 9.46 17.72 28.72
CA ALA A 134 10.50 18.61 28.21
C ALA A 134 9.85 19.55 27.18
N ASP A 135 10.52 20.63 26.76
CA ASP A 135 10.10 21.34 25.53
C ASP A 135 10.47 20.47 24.31
N HIS A 136 11.74 20.11 24.23
CA HIS A 136 12.23 19.13 23.27
C HIS A 136 13.31 18.24 23.90
N ILE A 137 13.30 16.93 23.59
CA ILE A 137 14.34 16.00 23.99
C ILE A 137 15.11 15.48 22.79
N GLN A 138 16.45 15.52 22.87
CA GLN A 138 17.29 14.91 21.86
C GLN A 138 18.19 13.83 22.45
N ILE A 139 18.22 12.67 21.81
CA ILE A 139 19.22 11.63 22.02
C ILE A 139 20.28 11.78 20.92
N TYR A 140 21.49 12.16 21.29
CA TYR A 140 22.61 12.32 20.36
C TYR A 140 23.58 11.13 20.48
N LEU A 141 23.72 10.36 19.42
CA LEU A 141 24.56 9.18 19.34
C LEU A 141 26.01 9.60 18.98
N LYS A 142 26.88 9.57 19.95
CA LYS A 142 28.27 9.98 19.75
C LYS A 142 28.97 9.03 18.79
N GLU A 143 29.78 9.58 17.87
CA GLU A 143 30.53 8.80 16.90
C GLU A 143 31.41 7.72 17.55
N GLY A 144 31.39 6.52 16.98
CA GLY A 144 32.20 5.37 17.42
C GLY A 144 31.72 4.71 18.71
N THR A 145 30.53 5.05 19.21
CA THR A 145 29.94 4.42 20.40
C THR A 145 28.81 3.44 20.02
N GLU A 146 28.59 2.47 20.89
CA GLU A 146 27.48 1.52 20.84
C GLU A 146 26.68 1.63 22.13
N ASN A 147 25.38 1.82 22.00
CA ASN A 147 24.46 2.05 23.11
C ASN A 147 23.34 1.02 23.06
N THR A 148 22.80 0.61 24.21
CA THR A 148 21.72 -0.37 24.29
C THR A 148 20.66 0.11 25.29
N ILE A 149 19.43 0.17 24.85
CA ILE A 149 18.27 0.56 25.66
C ILE A 149 17.25 -0.57 25.59
N THR A 150 16.89 -1.14 26.72
CA THR A 150 16.01 -2.32 26.76
C THR A 150 14.92 -2.15 27.80
N SER A 151 13.67 -2.39 27.41
CA SER A 151 12.53 -2.59 28.31
C SER A 151 12.07 -4.04 28.26
N GLY A 152 11.78 -4.58 29.45
CA GLY A 152 11.36 -5.97 29.57
C GLY A 152 12.51 -6.97 29.55
N THR A 153 12.14 -8.23 29.36
CA THR A 153 13.08 -9.37 29.21
C THR A 153 13.00 -9.85 27.78
N GLU A 154 14.14 -10.15 27.19
CA GLU A 154 14.23 -10.68 25.82
C GLU A 154 13.18 -11.79 25.59
N THR A 155 12.38 -11.61 24.57
CA THR A 155 11.32 -12.53 24.15
C THR A 155 11.31 -12.62 22.64
N GLU A 156 10.70 -13.67 22.11
CA GLU A 156 10.51 -13.83 20.66
C GLU A 156 9.53 -12.78 20.15
N ILE A 157 9.88 -12.18 19.04
CA ILE A 157 9.02 -11.20 18.34
C ILE A 157 8.23 -11.96 17.29
N ASN A 158 6.90 -11.97 17.44
CA ASN A 158 5.98 -12.58 16.50
C ASN A 158 4.58 -11.97 16.66
N SER A 159 3.66 -12.32 15.79
CA SER A 159 2.27 -11.81 15.81
C SER A 159 1.44 -12.25 17.02
N GLU A 160 1.89 -13.27 17.76
CA GLU A 160 1.14 -13.83 18.90
C GLU A 160 1.56 -13.20 20.25
N THR A 161 2.65 -12.40 20.27
CA THR A 161 3.14 -11.77 21.50
C THR A 161 2.40 -10.46 21.73
N GLU A 162 1.49 -10.46 22.72
CA GLU A 162 0.73 -9.26 23.08
C GLU A 162 1.58 -8.24 23.84
N ALA A 163 1.40 -6.96 23.54
CA ALA A 163 2.02 -5.87 24.29
C ALA A 163 1.35 -5.69 25.64
N ASP A 164 2.14 -5.35 26.70
CA ASP A 164 1.59 -4.98 27.99
C ASP A 164 1.07 -3.53 27.94
N GLU A 165 -0.23 -3.35 27.76
CA GLU A 165 -0.88 -2.04 27.70
C GLU A 165 -0.82 -1.25 29.01
N ALA A 166 -0.56 -1.93 30.13
CA ALA A 166 -0.39 -1.29 31.43
C ALA A 166 1.02 -0.70 31.64
N ALA A 167 1.99 -1.12 30.83
CA ALA A 167 3.35 -0.61 30.89
C ALA A 167 3.50 0.73 30.15
N THR A 168 4.58 1.47 30.46
CA THR A 168 4.95 2.66 29.70
C THR A 168 5.19 2.28 28.23
N GLY A 169 4.70 3.08 27.30
CA GLY A 169 4.48 2.70 25.91
C GLY A 169 5.70 2.39 25.03
N ALA A 170 6.97 2.46 25.54
CA ALA A 170 8.17 2.13 24.76
C ALA A 170 9.41 1.96 25.65
N ALA A 171 10.48 1.34 25.11
CA ALA A 171 11.79 1.32 25.79
C ALA A 171 12.41 2.72 25.92
N ILE A 172 12.27 3.54 24.88
CA ILE A 172 12.46 5.00 24.92
C ILE A 172 11.09 5.63 24.75
N TYR A 173 10.50 6.13 25.83
CA TYR A 173 9.19 6.74 25.86
C TYR A 173 9.23 8.24 26.12
N SER A 174 8.51 9.02 25.34
CA SER A 174 8.44 10.47 25.49
C SER A 174 6.99 10.98 25.46
N LYS A 175 6.71 11.98 26.30
CA LYS A 175 5.50 12.83 26.22
C LYS A 175 5.78 14.19 25.60
N SER A 176 6.93 14.33 24.96
CA SER A 176 7.42 15.55 24.33
C SER A 176 8.01 15.24 22.98
N ASP A 177 8.27 16.26 22.18
CA ASP A 177 8.98 16.12 20.93
C ASP A 177 10.34 15.43 21.15
N LEU A 178 10.55 14.33 20.42
CA LEU A 178 11.75 13.49 20.54
C LEU A 178 12.54 13.50 19.24
N SER A 179 13.84 13.74 19.34
CA SER A 179 14.71 13.58 18.19
C SER A 179 15.90 12.65 18.46
N ILE A 180 16.36 11.97 17.42
CA ILE A 180 17.58 11.14 17.42
C ILE A 180 18.54 11.69 16.38
N ALA A 181 19.80 11.88 16.78
CA ALA A 181 20.84 12.45 15.94
C ALA A 181 22.20 11.81 16.23
N GLY A 182 23.23 12.17 15.44
CA GLY A 182 24.59 11.69 15.60
C GLY A 182 24.90 10.48 14.70
N SER A 183 26.13 9.97 14.73
CA SER A 183 26.59 8.88 13.87
C SER A 183 26.96 7.59 14.60
N GLY A 184 26.75 7.55 15.93
CA GLY A 184 26.93 6.36 16.75
C GLY A 184 25.85 5.31 16.47
N LYS A 185 25.92 4.21 17.22
CA LYS A 185 24.93 3.13 17.13
C LYS A 185 24.06 3.08 18.37
N ILE A 186 22.79 2.71 18.18
CA ILE A 186 21.88 2.38 19.27
C ILE A 186 21.06 1.13 18.93
N TYR A 187 20.96 0.24 19.89
CA TYR A 187 20.06 -0.91 19.89
C TYR A 187 18.94 -0.63 20.88
N VAL A 188 17.71 -0.60 20.42
CA VAL A 188 16.53 -0.33 21.26
C VAL A 188 15.61 -1.53 21.24
N ASN A 189 15.45 -2.17 22.38
CA ASN A 189 14.66 -3.38 22.52
C ASN A 189 13.42 -3.12 23.38
N GLY A 190 12.24 -3.12 22.76
CA GLY A 190 10.93 -2.93 23.39
C GLY A 190 10.23 -4.25 23.64
N TYR A 191 10.76 -5.08 24.55
CA TYR A 191 10.16 -6.39 24.85
C TYR A 191 8.90 -6.33 25.74
N ILE A 192 8.41 -5.14 26.03
CA ILE A 192 7.13 -4.95 26.71
C ILE A 192 6.12 -4.31 25.74
N ASN A 193 6.58 -3.40 24.87
CA ASN A 193 5.75 -2.63 23.96
C ASN A 193 6.60 -2.12 22.77
N ASN A 194 6.50 -0.84 22.40
CA ASN A 194 7.28 -0.26 21.30
C ASN A 194 8.77 -0.14 21.63
N ALA A 195 9.63 -0.09 20.62
CA ALA A 195 11.03 0.24 20.87
C ALA A 195 11.18 1.75 21.18
N ILE A 196 10.77 2.63 20.28
CA ILE A 196 10.83 4.09 20.47
C ILE A 196 9.42 4.65 20.27
N GLY A 197 8.94 5.41 21.25
CA GLY A 197 7.60 5.99 21.16
C GLY A 197 7.50 7.39 21.77
N THR A 198 6.77 8.29 21.10
CA THR A 198 6.36 9.57 21.66
C THR A 198 4.89 9.86 21.42
N THR A 199 4.27 10.58 22.35
CA THR A 199 2.90 11.11 22.17
C THR A 199 2.87 12.38 21.31
N GLU A 200 4.03 12.88 20.94
CA GLU A 200 4.23 14.09 20.13
C GLU A 200 4.94 13.71 18.81
N ASN A 201 5.88 14.51 18.36
CA ASN A 201 6.61 14.32 17.10
C ASN A 201 7.91 13.52 17.33
N LEU A 202 8.21 12.59 16.42
CA LEU A 202 9.47 11.86 16.37
C LEU A 202 10.29 12.29 15.15
N VAL A 203 11.52 12.75 15.36
CA VAL A 203 12.44 13.15 14.28
C VAL A 203 13.69 12.29 14.31
N ILE A 204 13.98 11.60 13.23
CA ILE A 204 15.25 10.90 13.02
C ILE A 204 16.10 11.73 12.07
N LEU A 205 17.02 12.52 12.60
CA LEU A 205 17.94 13.29 11.78
C LEU A 205 18.98 12.39 11.10
N ASN A 206 19.53 11.45 11.83
CA ASN A 206 20.50 10.44 11.39
C ASN A 206 20.81 9.46 12.53
N GLY A 207 21.72 8.53 12.32
CA GLY A 207 22.15 7.54 13.30
C GLY A 207 22.10 6.13 12.73
N ASN A 208 22.68 5.17 13.49
CA ASN A 208 22.52 3.75 13.17
C ASN A 208 21.61 3.16 14.26
N ILE A 209 20.37 2.96 13.94
CA ILE A 209 19.30 2.56 14.86
C ILE A 209 18.86 1.14 14.52
N THR A 210 18.95 0.24 15.49
CA THR A 210 18.32 -1.08 15.43
C THR A 210 17.21 -1.09 16.48
N ALA A 211 15.97 -1.26 16.04
CA ALA A 211 14.79 -1.25 16.89
C ALA A 211 14.08 -2.60 16.82
N ASN A 212 14.02 -3.30 17.94
CA ASN A 212 13.31 -4.56 18.10
C ASN A 212 12.13 -4.35 19.05
N ALA A 213 10.92 -4.75 18.70
CA ALA A 213 9.75 -4.51 19.54
C ALA A 213 8.70 -5.62 19.41
N ILE A 214 8.00 -5.92 20.49
CA ILE A 214 6.81 -6.80 20.42
C ILE A 214 5.58 -6.07 19.88
N ASN A 215 5.60 -4.76 19.87
CA ASN A 215 4.58 -3.91 19.24
C ASN A 215 5.22 -3.09 18.11
N ASN A 216 5.11 -1.78 18.07
CA ASN A 216 5.65 -0.99 16.96
C ASN A 216 7.14 -0.69 17.13
N GLY A 217 7.86 -0.64 16.01
CA GLY A 217 9.27 -0.26 16.01
C GLY A 217 9.46 1.20 16.41
N LEU A 218 9.04 2.14 15.58
CA LEU A 218 9.07 3.58 15.80
C LEU A 218 7.65 4.14 15.79
N LYS A 219 7.28 4.88 16.85
CA LYS A 219 5.96 5.52 16.95
C LYS A 219 6.08 6.99 17.33
N GLY A 220 5.64 7.87 16.44
CA GLY A 220 5.37 9.28 16.74
C GLY A 220 3.87 9.51 16.62
N LYS A 221 3.17 9.81 17.74
CA LYS A 221 1.71 9.89 17.64
C LYS A 221 1.26 10.95 16.64
N LYS A 222 1.86 12.14 16.67
CA LYS A 222 1.53 13.25 15.77
C LYS A 222 2.26 13.17 14.44
N SER A 223 3.56 12.83 14.48
CA SER A 223 4.31 12.62 13.25
C SER A 223 5.56 11.80 13.46
N VAL A 224 6.04 11.19 12.37
CA VAL A 224 7.39 10.62 12.27
C VAL A 224 8.07 11.22 11.05
N ASN A 225 9.25 11.85 11.26
CA ASN A 225 10.05 12.44 10.21
C ASN A 225 11.42 11.77 10.16
N VAL A 226 11.74 11.11 9.06
CA VAL A 226 13.04 10.48 8.81
C VAL A 226 13.80 11.31 7.78
N LEU A 227 14.80 12.05 8.26
CA LEU A 227 15.66 12.91 7.40
C LEU A 227 16.91 12.16 6.93
N GLY A 228 17.21 11.01 7.54
CA GLY A 228 18.36 10.19 7.17
C GLY A 228 18.70 9.13 8.22
N GLY A 229 19.84 8.47 8.06
CA GLY A 229 20.32 7.42 8.96
C GLY A 229 20.15 6.02 8.39
N ASN A 230 20.58 5.03 9.19
CA ASN A 230 20.40 3.61 8.89
C ASN A 230 19.47 3.00 9.95
N LEU A 231 18.29 2.61 9.56
CA LEU A 231 17.27 2.06 10.42
C LEU A 231 17.08 0.58 10.07
N THR A 232 17.13 -0.26 11.08
CA THR A 232 16.77 -1.67 10.99
C THR A 232 15.72 -1.94 12.05
N ILE A 233 14.53 -2.35 11.63
CA ILE A 233 13.36 -2.49 12.49
C ILE A 233 12.84 -3.90 12.36
N GLU A 234 12.63 -4.58 13.50
CA GLU A 234 11.95 -5.86 13.61
C GLU A 234 10.88 -5.76 14.70
N CYS A 235 9.61 -5.98 14.35
CA CYS A 235 8.51 -5.73 15.29
C CYS A 235 7.30 -6.62 15.06
N GLY A 236 6.54 -6.84 16.14
CA GLY A 236 5.35 -7.67 16.17
C GLY A 236 4.08 -6.97 15.64
N ASN A 237 4.14 -5.65 15.43
CA ASN A 237 3.08 -4.86 14.80
C ASN A 237 3.71 -3.95 13.74
N ASP A 238 3.42 -2.64 13.71
CA ASP A 238 3.86 -1.77 12.64
C ASP A 238 5.33 -1.33 12.78
N GLY A 239 6.03 -1.27 11.67
CA GLY A 239 7.43 -0.83 11.65
C GLY A 239 7.60 0.63 12.04
N ILE A 240 6.96 1.53 11.30
CA ILE A 240 6.91 2.98 11.59
C ILE A 240 5.44 3.40 11.61
N LYS A 241 5.00 4.01 12.73
CA LYS A 241 3.59 4.35 12.95
C LYS A 241 3.37 5.78 13.38
N SER A 242 2.33 6.41 12.78
CA SER A 242 1.75 7.66 13.25
C SER A 242 0.23 7.53 13.29
N ASN A 243 -0.42 7.90 14.41
CA ASN A 243 -1.84 7.59 14.64
C ASN A 243 -2.65 8.72 15.29
N ASP A 244 -2.26 9.96 15.11
CA ASP A 244 -3.12 11.09 15.45
C ASP A 244 -4.08 11.39 14.31
N THR A 245 -5.36 11.46 14.59
CA THR A 245 -6.41 11.65 13.57
C THR A 245 -6.34 12.98 12.82
N ASP A 246 -5.69 13.98 13.40
CA ASP A 246 -5.57 15.31 12.79
C ASP A 246 -4.18 15.59 12.22
N LEU A 247 -3.13 14.96 12.79
CA LEU A 247 -1.72 15.27 12.55
C LEU A 247 -0.86 14.01 12.30
N GLY A 248 -1.46 12.86 12.09
CA GLY A 248 -0.77 11.57 11.97
C GLY A 248 0.02 11.40 10.68
N ASN A 249 1.08 12.22 10.50
CA ASN A 249 1.87 12.27 9.27
C ASN A 249 3.15 11.44 9.39
N ILE A 250 3.61 10.87 8.26
CA ILE A 250 4.94 10.28 8.13
C ILE A 250 5.63 10.88 6.92
N ASP A 251 6.82 11.46 7.13
CA ASP A 251 7.65 12.02 6.07
C ASP A 251 9.01 11.29 6.03
N ILE A 252 9.34 10.67 4.90
CA ILE A 252 10.65 10.04 4.67
C ILE A 252 11.39 10.82 3.59
N ASN A 253 12.39 11.60 4.03
CA ASN A 253 13.16 12.44 3.14
C ASN A 253 14.41 11.71 2.57
N ASP A 254 15.05 10.89 3.40
CA ASP A 254 16.25 10.13 3.05
C ASP A 254 16.48 9.01 4.10
N GLY A 255 17.49 8.17 3.88
CA GLY A 255 17.91 7.11 4.80
C GLY A 255 17.93 5.73 4.15
N ALA A 256 18.58 4.78 4.84
CA ALA A 256 18.51 3.38 4.51
C ALA A 256 17.62 2.68 5.58
N ILE A 257 16.43 2.30 5.19
CA ILE A 257 15.38 1.79 6.10
C ILE A 257 15.08 0.35 5.74
N ASN A 258 15.25 -0.56 6.68
CA ASN A 258 14.89 -1.96 6.53
C ASN A 258 13.88 -2.32 7.63
N ILE A 259 12.73 -2.79 7.23
CA ILE A 259 11.62 -3.13 8.13
C ILE A 259 11.23 -4.59 7.91
N THR A 260 11.10 -5.32 9.00
CA THR A 260 10.41 -6.60 9.07
C THR A 260 9.34 -6.47 10.15
N SER A 261 8.08 -6.51 9.76
CA SER A 261 6.92 -6.31 10.64
C SER A 261 5.92 -7.43 10.48
N TYR A 262 5.19 -7.75 11.54
CA TYR A 262 4.04 -8.65 11.46
C TYR A 262 2.73 -7.89 11.20
N GLY A 263 2.69 -6.58 11.46
CA GLY A 263 1.67 -5.64 11.01
C GLY A 263 2.11 -4.88 9.76
N ASP A 264 1.68 -3.63 9.62
CA ASP A 264 2.06 -2.78 8.50
C ASP A 264 3.56 -2.41 8.56
N GLY A 265 4.20 -2.31 7.40
CA GLY A 265 5.58 -1.81 7.36
C GLY A 265 5.66 -0.35 7.79
N ILE A 266 4.88 0.50 7.15
CA ILE A 266 4.73 1.94 7.48
C ILE A 266 3.24 2.25 7.49
N SER A 267 2.74 2.88 8.58
CA SER A 267 1.33 3.15 8.80
C SER A 267 1.09 4.58 9.26
N ALA A 268 0.41 5.39 8.46
CA ALA A 268 0.05 6.78 8.74
C ALA A 268 -1.46 7.00 8.66
N VAL A 269 -2.00 7.94 9.47
CA VAL A 269 -3.44 8.24 9.45
C VAL A 269 -3.77 9.44 8.56
N SER A 270 -2.99 10.51 8.60
CA SER A 270 -3.32 11.74 7.86
C SER A 270 -2.66 11.85 6.50
N SER A 271 -1.33 11.69 6.43
CA SER A 271 -0.57 11.71 5.18
C SER A 271 0.73 10.93 5.29
N LEU A 272 1.20 10.46 4.14
CA LEU A 272 2.49 9.79 4.03
C LEU A 272 3.22 10.29 2.79
N ASP A 273 4.42 10.87 2.99
CA ASP A 273 5.24 11.38 1.92
C ASP A 273 6.61 10.68 1.88
N ILE A 274 6.95 10.04 0.75
CA ILE A 274 8.26 9.48 0.47
C ILE A 274 8.95 10.35 -0.58
N ILE A 275 9.97 11.07 -0.12
CA ILE A 275 10.71 12.05 -0.93
C ILE A 275 12.04 11.46 -1.40
N GLY A 276 12.58 10.46 -0.69
CA GLY A 276 13.83 9.81 -1.02
C GLY A 276 14.16 8.64 -0.09
N GLY A 277 15.41 8.18 -0.17
CA GLY A 277 15.93 7.07 0.62
C GLY A 277 15.87 5.72 -0.09
N THR A 278 16.38 4.70 0.58
CA THR A 278 16.30 3.28 0.19
C THR A 278 15.50 2.55 1.25
N ILE A 279 14.33 2.08 0.91
CA ILE A 279 13.34 1.52 1.84
C ILE A 279 13.06 0.08 1.43
N ASN A 280 13.29 -0.87 2.33
CA ASN A 280 12.99 -2.28 2.15
C ASN A 280 12.01 -2.72 3.24
N ILE A 281 10.89 -3.29 2.85
CA ILE A 281 9.81 -3.70 3.75
C ILE A 281 9.46 -5.14 3.48
N ILE A 282 9.34 -5.91 4.55
CA ILE A 282 8.68 -7.21 4.59
C ILE A 282 7.60 -7.11 5.67
N SER A 283 6.32 -7.26 5.29
CA SER A 283 5.19 -7.14 6.21
C SER A 283 4.28 -8.36 6.16
N GLY A 284 3.85 -8.82 7.32
CA GLY A 284 3.05 -10.03 7.47
C GLY A 284 3.80 -11.33 7.20
N ASP A 285 3.08 -12.44 7.10
CA ASP A 285 3.65 -13.76 6.75
C ASP A 285 3.76 -13.92 5.23
N THR A 286 4.88 -13.52 4.67
CA THR A 286 5.16 -13.58 3.24
C THR A 286 5.67 -14.95 2.77
N SER A 287 5.62 -15.98 3.58
CA SER A 287 6.13 -17.32 3.24
C SER A 287 5.42 -17.92 2.02
N SER A 288 4.13 -17.62 1.83
CA SER A 288 3.34 -18.04 0.65
C SER A 288 3.75 -17.35 -0.66
N LEU A 289 4.44 -16.22 -0.57
CA LEU A 289 4.92 -15.49 -1.75
C LEU A 289 6.23 -16.07 -2.31
N SER A 290 6.99 -16.80 -1.49
CA SER A 290 8.29 -17.38 -1.83
C SER A 290 8.21 -18.83 -2.36
N GLU A 291 7.05 -19.48 -2.30
CA GLU A 291 6.89 -20.84 -2.82
C GLU A 291 6.77 -20.82 -4.36
N GLU A 292 7.91 -20.87 -5.05
CA GLU A 292 7.96 -21.50 -6.36
C GLU A 292 7.51 -22.96 -6.20
N ASN A 293 6.37 -23.30 -6.80
CA ASN A 293 5.70 -24.58 -6.78
C ASN A 293 6.66 -25.78 -6.90
N SER A 294 7.05 -26.40 -5.82
CA SER A 294 7.56 -27.77 -5.75
C SER A 294 6.55 -28.70 -5.06
N GLY A 295 5.29 -28.57 -5.41
CA GLY A 295 4.19 -29.36 -4.89
C GLY A 295 3.66 -30.34 -5.91
N ASN A 296 4.10 -31.57 -5.80
CA ASN A 296 3.54 -32.75 -6.48
C ASN A 296 2.09 -32.96 -6.00
N SER A 297 1.10 -32.48 -6.73
CA SER A 297 -0.29 -32.91 -6.61
C SER A 297 -0.73 -33.60 -7.90
N GLU A 298 -0.87 -34.92 -7.79
CA GLU A 298 -1.49 -35.74 -8.84
C GLU A 298 -2.96 -35.31 -9.03
N GLY A 299 -3.30 -34.84 -10.23
CA GLY A 299 -4.64 -34.99 -10.80
C GLY A 299 -5.48 -33.76 -11.04
N SER A 300 -5.07 -32.89 -11.91
CA SER A 300 -5.90 -32.28 -12.96
C SER A 300 -4.96 -31.59 -13.96
N ASP A 301 -5.18 -31.90 -15.23
CA ASP A 301 -4.39 -31.47 -16.38
C ASP A 301 -4.42 -29.94 -16.54
N PHE A 302 -3.51 -29.23 -15.89
CA PHE A 302 -3.13 -27.86 -16.20
C PHE A 302 -1.60 -27.77 -16.10
N SER A 303 -0.91 -28.23 -17.13
CA SER A 303 0.52 -28.04 -17.28
C SER A 303 0.75 -26.97 -18.34
N ASP A 304 0.88 -25.73 -17.89
CA ASP A 304 1.74 -24.77 -18.57
C ASP A 304 2.13 -23.69 -17.53
N THR A 305 3.18 -23.97 -16.76
CA THR A 305 3.87 -22.95 -15.99
C THR A 305 4.83 -22.21 -16.91
N PRO A 306 4.73 -20.90 -17.03
CA PRO A 306 5.75 -20.10 -17.70
C PRO A 306 7.02 -20.11 -16.84
N THR A 307 8.10 -20.65 -17.39
CA THR A 307 9.44 -20.37 -16.86
C THR A 307 9.67 -18.86 -16.95
N THR A 308 10.03 -18.24 -15.83
CA THR A 308 10.50 -16.85 -15.79
C THR A 308 11.40 -16.56 -16.98
N PRO A 309 11.17 -15.50 -17.76
CA PRO A 309 12.12 -15.09 -18.77
C PRO A 309 13.41 -14.69 -18.05
N ASP A 310 14.51 -15.35 -18.43
CA ASP A 310 15.84 -14.86 -18.12
C ASP A 310 15.86 -13.33 -18.37
N ASN A 311 16.36 -12.57 -17.41
CA ASN A 311 16.59 -11.12 -17.45
C ASN A 311 17.53 -10.70 -18.59
N ASN A 312 17.27 -11.13 -19.80
CA ASN A 312 18.06 -10.89 -20.98
C ASN A 312 17.22 -10.66 -22.24
N THR A 313 16.01 -10.10 -22.07
CA THR A 313 15.40 -9.39 -23.18
C THR A 313 16.12 -8.07 -23.30
N ASN A 314 17.19 -8.07 -24.09
CA ASN A 314 17.75 -6.88 -24.66
C ASN A 314 16.62 -6.15 -25.40
N PHE A 315 15.95 -5.24 -24.75
CA PHE A 315 15.33 -4.11 -25.44
C PHE A 315 16.49 -3.42 -26.17
N SER A 316 16.49 -3.55 -27.48
CA SER A 316 17.52 -2.94 -28.32
C SER A 316 17.46 -1.44 -28.11
N LYS A 317 18.46 -0.91 -27.43
CA LYS A 317 18.67 0.55 -27.23
C LYS A 317 18.78 1.33 -28.55
N ASN A 318 18.54 0.72 -29.68
CA ASN A 318 18.74 1.34 -30.99
C ASN A 318 17.48 2.00 -31.58
N ASP A 319 16.30 1.79 -31.01
CA ASP A 319 15.07 2.39 -31.55
C ASP A 319 14.61 3.65 -30.81
N MET A 320 15.34 4.09 -29.79
CA MET A 320 15.06 5.32 -29.05
C MET A 320 15.90 6.54 -29.47
N SER A 321 16.51 6.55 -30.67
CA SER A 321 17.42 7.64 -31.07
C SER A 321 16.74 8.85 -31.70
N ASP A 322 15.41 8.87 -31.90
CA ASP A 322 14.73 9.92 -32.65
C ASP A 322 13.76 10.80 -31.85
N PHE A 323 13.80 10.73 -30.49
CA PHE A 323 13.05 11.65 -29.66
C PHE A 323 13.99 12.66 -29.02
N GLU A 324 14.17 13.84 -29.66
CA GLU A 324 14.81 15.02 -29.07
C GLU A 324 13.83 15.75 -28.15
N PRO A 325 14.14 15.90 -26.83
CA PRO A 325 13.42 16.82 -25.98
C PRO A 325 13.82 18.27 -26.32
N PRO A 326 12.92 19.26 -26.15
CA PRO A 326 13.23 20.64 -26.48
C PRO A 326 14.33 21.23 -25.60
N ASP A 327 15.27 21.89 -26.26
CA ASP A 327 16.42 22.62 -25.71
C ASP A 327 16.10 23.45 -24.47
N ARG A 328 16.77 23.17 -23.37
CA ARG A 328 17.09 24.19 -22.37
C ARG A 328 18.60 24.44 -22.38
N ASN A 329 18.96 25.54 -22.97
CA ASN A 329 20.26 26.17 -22.72
C ASN A 329 20.37 26.53 -21.25
N ASP A 330 21.42 26.03 -20.59
CA ASP A 330 22.29 26.92 -19.84
C ASP A 330 23.64 26.25 -19.56
N SER A 331 24.63 27.12 -19.66
CA SER A 331 26.04 26.92 -19.76
C SER A 331 26.76 26.77 -18.41
N ASP A 332 27.94 26.15 -18.52
CA ASP A 332 29.19 26.29 -17.73
C ASP A 332 29.33 25.45 -16.46
N SER A 333 30.24 24.63 -16.39
CA SER A 333 31.68 24.58 -16.34
C SER A 333 32.21 23.44 -15.42
N SER A 334 33.12 22.68 -16.03
CA SER A 334 34.38 22.12 -15.49
C SER A 334 34.46 21.34 -14.18
N GLY A 335 34.74 20.02 -14.32
CA GLY A 335 35.98 19.43 -13.79
C GLY A 335 35.88 18.78 -12.41
N ASP A 336 35.90 17.50 -12.30
CA ASP A 336 37.09 16.72 -11.97
C ASP A 336 36.76 15.24 -11.74
N ASP A 337 37.50 14.38 -12.40
CA ASP A 337 37.45 12.94 -12.28
C ASP A 337 37.96 12.48 -10.91
N THR A 338 37.18 11.66 -10.16
CA THR A 338 37.79 10.67 -9.28
C THR A 338 36.98 9.35 -9.30
N ASP A 339 37.63 8.37 -9.88
CA ASP A 339 37.38 6.96 -9.95
C ASP A 339 37.17 6.33 -8.56
N PHE A 340 36.00 5.75 -8.31
CA PHE A 340 35.77 4.83 -7.18
C PHE A 340 35.30 3.48 -7.71
N SER A 341 36.23 2.56 -7.79
CA SER A 341 36.05 1.15 -8.08
C SER A 341 35.25 0.42 -6.98
N LYS A 342 34.17 -0.28 -7.38
CA LYS A 342 33.42 -1.23 -6.55
C LYS A 342 34.33 -2.36 -6.04
N PRO A 343 34.17 -2.82 -4.80
CA PRO A 343 34.80 -4.06 -4.35
C PRO A 343 34.06 -5.30 -4.87
N ASP A 344 34.84 -6.22 -5.41
CA ASP A 344 34.49 -7.54 -5.93
C ASP A 344 34.13 -8.50 -4.79
N MET A 345 32.88 -8.95 -4.71
CA MET A 345 32.38 -9.93 -3.76
C MET A 345 32.22 -11.33 -4.40
N SER A 346 33.22 -11.82 -5.05
CA SER A 346 33.28 -13.21 -5.52
C SER A 346 34.24 -14.03 -4.68
N ASN A 347 33.84 -14.47 -3.48
CA ASN A 347 34.36 -15.67 -2.80
C ASN A 347 33.79 -15.83 -1.38
N PHE A 348 32.59 -16.36 -1.28
CA PHE A 348 32.20 -16.99 -0.02
C PHE A 348 31.73 -18.41 -0.33
N ASN A 349 32.51 -19.40 0.09
CA ASN A 349 32.22 -20.81 -0.02
C ASN A 349 31.96 -21.39 1.38
N PRO A 350 30.74 -21.81 1.73
CA PRO A 350 30.49 -22.48 3.02
C PRO A 350 30.55 -24.00 2.88
N THR A 351 31.71 -24.56 3.01
CA THR A 351 31.85 -26.00 3.34
C THR A 351 33.12 -26.20 4.13
N GLN A 352 32.92 -26.46 5.40
CA GLN A 352 33.56 -27.53 6.20
C GLN A 352 33.49 -27.18 7.69
N MET A 353 32.58 -27.81 8.40
CA MET A 353 32.88 -28.28 9.76
C MET A 353 32.28 -29.66 9.98
N SER A 354 33.17 -30.55 10.39
CA SER A 354 32.99 -31.97 10.54
C SER A 354 32.25 -32.33 11.83
N ASP A 355 31.51 -33.46 11.73
CA ASP A 355 30.98 -34.27 12.84
C ASP A 355 31.97 -34.48 13.99
N SER A 356 31.52 -34.17 15.21
CA SER A 356 31.73 -35.02 16.40
C SER A 356 31.04 -34.41 17.61
N ASP A 357 30.23 -35.21 18.23
CA ASP A 357 29.73 -35.24 19.61
C ASP A 357 28.20 -35.12 19.76
N LYS A 358 27.56 -36.26 19.59
CA LYS A 358 26.33 -36.60 20.29
C LYS A 358 26.64 -37.22 21.65
N PRO A 359 25.85 -36.96 22.67
CA PRO A 359 25.49 -38.00 23.61
C PRO A 359 24.01 -38.37 23.58
N ASP A 360 23.84 -39.68 23.73
CA ASP A 360 22.56 -40.39 23.86
C ASP A 360 21.75 -39.98 25.09
N SER A 361 20.48 -40.00 24.95
CA SER A 361 19.44 -40.67 25.73
C SER A 361 18.20 -39.83 25.98
N ALA A 362 17.12 -40.26 25.35
CA ALA A 362 15.76 -39.91 25.69
C ALA A 362 15.29 -40.64 26.96
N PRO A 363 14.37 -40.11 27.72
CA PRO A 363 13.44 -40.92 28.47
C PRO A 363 11.97 -40.76 28.02
N GLU A 364 11.28 -41.85 28.20
CA GLU A 364 9.99 -42.29 27.75
C GLU A 364 8.80 -41.46 28.31
N ILE A 365 7.74 -41.40 27.50
CA ILE A 365 6.39 -40.94 27.79
C ILE A 365 5.62 -41.99 28.59
N PRO A 366 4.86 -41.66 29.64
CA PRO A 366 3.77 -42.51 30.10
C PRO A 366 2.40 -42.03 29.60
N THR A 367 1.75 -42.96 28.93
CA THR A 367 0.30 -42.94 28.61
C THR A 367 -0.55 -43.22 29.83
N GLY A 368 -1.71 -42.58 29.94
CA GLY A 368 -2.86 -43.00 30.77
C GLY A 368 -3.75 -41.80 31.10
N GLY A 369 -4.90 -41.70 30.46
CA GLY A 369 -6.09 -42.36 30.86
C GLY A 369 -7.19 -41.39 31.25
N MET A 370 -8.28 -41.37 30.47
CA MET A 370 -9.53 -40.63 30.65
C MET A 370 -10.10 -40.68 32.08
N SER A 371 -10.75 -39.59 32.54
CA SER A 371 -12.10 -39.71 33.15
C SER A 371 -12.83 -38.36 33.20
N GLU A 372 -14.08 -38.40 32.82
CA GLU A 372 -15.11 -37.37 32.91
C GLU A 372 -15.36 -36.92 34.35
N GLY A 373 -15.73 -35.66 34.54
CA GLY A 373 -16.28 -35.15 35.78
C GLY A 373 -16.99 -33.81 35.59
N LYS A 374 -18.27 -33.88 35.38
CA LYS A 374 -19.20 -32.73 35.58
C LYS A 374 -19.30 -32.44 37.06
N ASP A 375 -19.22 -31.18 37.46
CA ASP A 375 -20.01 -30.71 38.60
C ASP A 375 -20.30 -29.20 38.53
N ASN A 376 -21.56 -28.89 38.73
CA ASN A 376 -22.17 -27.58 38.95
C ASN A 376 -21.62 -26.89 40.20
N PHE A 377 -21.51 -25.57 40.22
CA PHE A 377 -21.85 -24.79 41.41
C PHE A 377 -22.47 -23.44 41.08
N GLU A 378 -23.39 -23.06 41.97
CA GLU A 378 -24.46 -22.09 41.94
C GLU A 378 -24.02 -20.62 42.04
N LYS A 379 -24.97 -19.79 41.56
CA LYS A 379 -25.08 -18.34 41.72
C LYS A 379 -25.06 -17.88 43.17
N ASP A 380 -24.44 -16.74 43.42
CA ASP A 380 -24.94 -15.82 44.45
C ASP A 380 -24.92 -14.36 43.92
N ASN A 381 -26.12 -13.78 43.96
CA ASN A 381 -26.41 -12.37 43.68
C ASN A 381 -25.85 -11.46 44.78
N LYS A 382 -25.28 -10.34 44.41
CA LYS A 382 -25.41 -9.12 45.20
C LYS A 382 -25.42 -7.87 44.30
N ASP A 383 -26.57 -7.18 44.32
CA ASP A 383 -26.80 -5.83 43.87
C ASP A 383 -25.73 -4.85 44.34
N ASN A 384 -25.23 -4.02 43.39
CA ASN A 384 -25.01 -2.60 43.68
C ASN A 384 -25.13 -1.81 42.38
N THR A 385 -26.07 -0.92 42.35
CA THR A 385 -26.30 0.12 41.35
C THR A 385 -25.20 1.17 41.42
N ASP A 386 -24.50 1.40 40.30
CA ASP A 386 -24.00 2.72 39.98
C ASP A 386 -23.94 2.90 38.46
N ASN A 387 -24.43 4.07 38.04
CA ASN A 387 -24.50 4.51 36.66
C ASN A 387 -23.09 4.57 36.03
N GLN A 388 -22.90 3.82 34.94
CA GLN A 388 -21.88 4.13 33.94
C GLN A 388 -22.56 4.17 32.57
N GLU A 389 -22.35 5.27 31.89
CA GLU A 389 -22.66 5.46 30.49
C GLU A 389 -22.02 4.31 29.70
N SER A 390 -22.85 3.61 28.98
CA SER A 390 -22.40 2.59 28.03
C SER A 390 -21.84 3.33 26.80
N ASP A 391 -20.55 3.42 26.72
CA ASP A 391 -19.84 3.66 25.48
C ASP A 391 -19.94 2.36 24.68
N ASP A 392 -20.76 2.40 23.64
CA ASP A 392 -20.99 1.29 22.72
C ASP A 392 -19.84 1.28 21.71
N THR A 393 -18.68 0.82 22.15
CA THR A 393 -17.60 0.45 21.22
C THR A 393 -17.90 -0.95 20.72
N SER A 394 -18.54 -1.04 19.56
CA SER A 394 -18.50 -2.25 18.74
C SER A 394 -17.04 -2.47 18.32
N SER A 395 -16.30 -3.28 19.07
CA SER A 395 -15.04 -3.85 18.62
C SER A 395 -15.37 -4.86 17.51
N SER A 396 -15.30 -4.42 16.25
CA SER A 396 -14.92 -5.31 15.17
C SER A 396 -13.58 -5.91 15.58
N GLU A 397 -13.44 -7.21 15.56
CA GLU A 397 -12.14 -7.88 15.63
C GLU A 397 -11.39 -7.37 14.38
N ASP A 398 -10.52 -6.37 14.52
CA ASP A 398 -9.62 -5.91 13.49
C ASP A 398 -8.68 -7.08 13.19
N GLU A 399 -8.90 -7.76 12.07
CA GLU A 399 -7.86 -8.58 11.48
C GLU A 399 -6.67 -7.64 11.29
N SER A 400 -5.52 -7.96 11.89
CA SER A 400 -4.36 -7.09 11.89
C SER A 400 -3.94 -6.81 10.44
N SER A 401 -4.00 -5.56 10.01
CA SER A 401 -3.50 -5.11 8.70
C SER A 401 -2.03 -5.50 8.53
N THR A 402 -1.66 -5.99 7.35
CA THR A 402 -0.30 -6.46 7.04
C THR A 402 0.21 -5.88 5.72
N LYS A 403 -0.19 -4.64 5.47
CA LYS A 403 0.19 -3.89 4.28
C LYS A 403 1.66 -3.42 4.34
N GLY A 404 2.28 -3.28 3.18
CA GLY A 404 3.65 -2.75 3.14
C GLY A 404 3.72 -1.30 3.58
N ILE A 405 3.03 -0.44 2.87
CA ILE A 405 2.91 0.99 3.15
C ILE A 405 1.43 1.34 3.17
N LYS A 406 0.93 1.82 4.30
CA LYS A 406 -0.47 2.17 4.50
C LYS A 406 -0.64 3.63 4.90
N CYS A 407 -1.61 4.31 4.29
CA CYS A 407 -2.07 5.63 4.71
C CYS A 407 -3.60 5.69 4.70
N GLU A 408 -4.23 6.22 5.75
CA GLU A 408 -5.68 6.44 5.72
C GLU A 408 -6.05 7.70 4.91
N GLY A 409 -5.11 8.64 4.74
CA GLY A 409 -5.25 9.82 3.91
C GLY A 409 -4.36 9.78 2.66
N ALA A 410 -3.92 10.92 2.17
CA ALA A 410 -3.11 11.02 0.96
C ALA A 410 -1.70 10.42 1.11
N LEU A 411 -1.28 9.64 0.10
CA LEU A 411 0.03 9.04 0.01
C LEU A 411 0.77 9.56 -1.22
N THR A 412 1.98 10.09 -1.03
CA THR A 412 2.80 10.61 -2.14
C THR A 412 4.16 9.91 -2.17
N ILE A 413 4.58 9.46 -3.36
CA ILE A 413 5.94 8.99 -3.61
C ILE A 413 6.54 9.83 -4.73
N SER A 414 7.52 10.66 -4.38
CA SER A 414 8.15 11.55 -5.36
C SER A 414 9.53 11.10 -5.81
N ASN A 415 10.21 10.28 -5.01
CA ASN A 415 11.50 9.71 -5.33
C ASN A 415 11.84 8.57 -4.34
N GLY A 416 13.06 8.01 -4.43
CA GLY A 416 13.56 6.92 -3.59
C GLY A 416 13.61 5.59 -4.31
N GLU A 417 14.22 4.61 -3.64
CA GLU A 417 14.20 3.20 -4.04
C GLU A 417 13.39 2.43 -2.98
N VAL A 418 12.21 1.96 -3.36
CA VAL A 418 11.25 1.33 -2.45
C VAL A 418 11.02 -0.12 -2.89
N SER A 419 11.34 -1.04 -2.01
CA SER A 419 11.11 -2.48 -2.21
C SER A 419 10.16 -2.99 -1.13
N VAL A 420 9.04 -3.55 -1.53
CA VAL A 420 8.02 -4.06 -0.62
C VAL A 420 7.69 -5.51 -0.95
N THR A 421 7.64 -6.34 0.07
CA THR A 421 7.04 -7.66 0.04
C THR A 421 6.04 -7.75 1.19
N SER A 422 4.75 -7.87 0.87
CA SER A 422 3.66 -7.79 1.85
C SER A 422 2.72 -8.99 1.73
N TYR A 423 2.12 -9.39 2.83
CA TYR A 423 1.08 -10.43 2.82
C TYR A 423 -0.24 -9.90 2.22
N ASP A 424 -0.57 -8.67 2.49
CA ASP A 424 -1.69 -7.87 1.98
C ASP A 424 -1.15 -6.90 0.90
N ASP A 425 -1.74 -5.73 0.66
CA ASP A 425 -1.30 -4.78 -0.36
C ASP A 425 0.13 -4.29 -0.15
N SER A 426 0.87 -4.06 -1.25
CA SER A 426 2.20 -3.46 -1.11
C SER A 426 2.12 -1.97 -0.78
N ILE A 427 1.23 -1.21 -1.43
CA ILE A 427 0.99 0.21 -1.15
C ILE A 427 -0.51 0.45 -1.13
N HIS A 428 -1.02 0.97 -0.02
CA HIS A 428 -2.45 1.21 0.18
C HIS A 428 -2.75 2.61 0.70
N SER A 429 -3.81 3.22 0.17
CA SER A 429 -4.38 4.47 0.71
C SER A 429 -5.90 4.41 0.72
N ASN A 430 -6.50 4.72 1.86
CA ASN A 430 -7.96 4.89 1.95
C ASN A 430 -8.46 6.20 1.29
N ASP A 431 -7.57 6.99 0.67
CA ASP A 431 -7.91 8.21 -0.05
C ASP A 431 -7.23 8.22 -1.44
N THR A 432 -6.08 8.83 -1.55
CA THR A 432 -5.42 9.07 -2.84
C THR A 432 -3.95 8.68 -2.83
N ILE A 433 -3.47 8.14 -3.96
CA ILE A 433 -2.04 7.88 -4.20
C ILE A 433 -1.54 8.74 -5.36
N SER A 434 -0.39 9.39 -5.15
CA SER A 434 0.33 10.15 -6.19
C SER A 434 1.77 9.68 -6.30
N ILE A 435 2.17 9.13 -7.46
CA ILE A 435 3.54 8.71 -7.74
C ILE A 435 4.11 9.62 -8.83
N THR A 436 5.05 10.47 -8.45
CA THR A 436 5.68 11.43 -9.37
C THR A 436 7.12 11.06 -9.73
N GLY A 437 7.64 9.98 -9.13
CA GLY A 437 8.99 9.46 -9.39
C GLY A 437 9.37 8.31 -8.48
N GLY A 438 10.63 7.90 -8.52
CA GLY A 438 11.18 6.79 -7.72
C GLY A 438 11.26 5.47 -8.48
N ILE A 439 11.85 4.47 -7.83
CA ILE A 439 11.97 3.08 -8.30
C ILE A 439 11.24 2.21 -7.29
N LEU A 440 10.14 1.61 -7.71
CA LEU A 440 9.29 0.78 -6.88
C LEU A 440 9.36 -0.68 -7.35
N THR A 441 9.67 -1.59 -6.43
CA THR A 441 9.67 -3.04 -6.68
C THR A 441 8.74 -3.70 -5.67
N LEU A 442 7.60 -4.20 -6.13
CA LEU A 442 6.49 -4.61 -5.30
C LEU A 442 6.16 -6.09 -5.53
N ALA A 443 5.85 -6.78 -4.43
CA ALA A 443 5.28 -8.12 -4.44
C ALA A 443 4.29 -8.25 -3.29
N SER A 444 3.04 -8.56 -3.57
CA SER A 444 1.94 -8.61 -2.61
C SER A 444 1.19 -9.93 -2.65
N GLY A 445 0.50 -10.22 -1.57
CA GLY A 445 -0.48 -11.31 -1.50
C GLY A 445 -1.85 -10.88 -2.03
N ASP A 446 -2.14 -9.59 -1.93
CA ASP A 446 -3.33 -8.92 -2.47
C ASP A 446 -2.89 -7.89 -3.52
N ASP A 447 -3.23 -6.62 -3.43
CA ASP A 447 -2.97 -5.67 -4.52
C ASP A 447 -1.54 -5.11 -4.51
N GLY A 448 -1.02 -4.87 -5.71
CA GLY A 448 0.27 -4.20 -5.84
C GLY A 448 0.21 -2.75 -5.35
N ILE A 449 -0.77 -1.99 -5.83
CA ILE A 449 -1.05 -0.61 -5.40
C ILE A 449 -2.57 -0.40 -5.38
N HIS A 450 -3.12 -0.02 -4.24
CA HIS A 450 -4.54 0.24 -4.04
C HIS A 450 -4.80 1.64 -3.49
N ALA A 451 -5.74 2.37 -4.09
CA ALA A 451 -6.25 3.64 -3.56
C ALA A 451 -7.77 3.70 -3.66
N ASP A 452 -8.47 3.95 -2.55
CA ASP A 452 -9.95 3.96 -2.54
C ASP A 452 -10.54 4.98 -3.52
N ASN A 453 -9.96 6.18 -3.62
CA ASN A 453 -10.54 7.27 -4.40
C ASN A 453 -9.84 7.51 -5.74
N SER A 454 -8.53 7.73 -5.74
CA SER A 454 -7.81 7.96 -7.00
C SER A 454 -6.31 7.67 -6.91
N LEU A 455 -5.76 7.18 -8.01
CA LEU A 455 -4.35 6.89 -8.18
C LEU A 455 -3.82 7.61 -9.42
N VAL A 456 -2.73 8.38 -9.24
CA VAL A 456 -2.06 9.10 -10.33
C VAL A 456 -0.60 8.69 -10.40
N ILE A 457 -0.15 8.26 -11.58
CA ILE A 457 1.26 8.01 -11.88
C ILE A 457 1.72 9.00 -12.94
N ASP A 458 2.49 10.00 -12.52
CA ASP A 458 3.08 10.98 -13.42
C ASP A 458 4.42 10.49 -14.00
N ASN A 459 5.20 9.74 -13.21
CA ASN A 459 6.50 9.23 -13.59
C ASN A 459 6.97 8.16 -12.59
N GLY A 460 8.10 7.52 -12.84
CA GLY A 460 8.73 6.50 -12.00
C GLY A 460 9.00 5.21 -12.78
N GLU A 461 9.76 4.32 -12.14
CA GLU A 461 9.95 2.94 -12.61
C GLU A 461 9.26 2.02 -11.60
N ILE A 462 8.13 1.45 -11.99
CA ILE A 462 7.26 0.65 -11.12
C ILE A 462 7.25 -0.78 -11.66
N THR A 463 7.58 -1.74 -10.82
CA THR A 463 7.51 -3.16 -11.12
C THR A 463 6.74 -3.86 -10.03
N ILE A 464 5.54 -4.34 -10.38
CA ILE A 464 4.73 -5.24 -9.57
C ILE A 464 4.99 -6.65 -10.11
N SER A 465 5.82 -7.39 -9.40
CA SER A 465 6.31 -8.69 -9.84
C SER A 465 5.35 -9.84 -9.52
N LYS A 466 4.46 -9.62 -8.54
CA LYS A 466 3.40 -10.52 -8.10
C LYS A 466 2.35 -9.73 -7.34
N SER A 467 1.07 -9.99 -7.62
CA SER A 467 -0.09 -9.46 -6.89
C SER A 467 -1.33 -10.30 -7.18
N TYR A 468 -2.41 -10.10 -6.46
CA TYR A 468 -3.74 -10.53 -6.86
C TYR A 468 -4.22 -9.59 -7.94
N GLU A 469 -4.55 -8.33 -7.66
CA GLU A 469 -4.69 -7.28 -8.66
C GLU A 469 -3.41 -6.41 -8.73
N GLY A 470 -3.12 -5.89 -9.91
CA GLY A 470 -1.90 -5.10 -10.10
C GLY A 470 -2.04 -3.70 -9.51
N ILE A 471 -2.96 -2.93 -10.05
CA ILE A 471 -3.26 -1.56 -9.64
C ILE A 471 -4.77 -1.38 -9.57
N GLU A 472 -5.28 -1.07 -8.39
CA GLU A 472 -6.69 -0.86 -8.14
C GLU A 472 -6.97 0.55 -7.64
N SER A 473 -8.04 1.20 -8.16
CA SER A 473 -8.60 2.44 -7.63
C SER A 473 -9.92 2.78 -8.32
N HIS A 474 -10.72 3.66 -7.72
CA HIS A 474 -11.90 4.20 -8.42
C HIS A 474 -11.53 4.99 -9.68
N ILE A 475 -10.48 5.81 -9.61
CA ILE A 475 -9.94 6.53 -10.77
C ILE A 475 -8.44 6.28 -10.88
N ILE A 476 -8.01 5.70 -12.00
CA ILE A 476 -6.61 5.45 -12.31
C ILE A 476 -6.18 6.37 -13.45
N THR A 477 -5.13 7.15 -13.24
CA THR A 477 -4.54 8.03 -14.27
C THR A 477 -3.06 7.77 -14.42
N ILE A 478 -2.63 7.35 -15.61
CA ILE A 478 -1.21 7.15 -15.92
C ILE A 478 -0.78 8.23 -16.94
N ASN A 479 0.01 9.17 -16.47
CA ASN A 479 0.55 10.26 -17.31
C ASN A 479 1.94 9.94 -17.90
N GLY A 480 2.68 9.04 -17.26
CA GLY A 480 4.05 8.73 -17.68
C GLY A 480 4.69 7.59 -16.86
N GLY A 481 6.01 7.48 -16.98
CA GLY A 481 6.80 6.47 -16.29
C GLY A 481 6.91 5.15 -17.04
N THR A 482 7.50 4.16 -16.37
CA THR A 482 7.55 2.76 -16.80
C THR A 482 6.84 1.92 -15.77
N VAL A 483 5.78 1.22 -16.17
CA VAL A 483 4.92 0.42 -15.29
C VAL A 483 4.86 -1.00 -15.81
N ASN A 484 5.39 -1.94 -15.02
CA ASN A 484 5.35 -3.36 -15.32
C ASN A 484 4.50 -4.07 -14.27
N VAL A 485 3.46 -4.76 -14.69
CA VAL A 485 2.51 -5.43 -13.80
C VAL A 485 2.44 -6.91 -14.13
N THR A 486 2.52 -7.74 -13.09
CA THR A 486 2.18 -9.16 -13.15
C THR A 486 1.17 -9.46 -12.06
N ALA A 487 -0.06 -9.80 -12.47
CA ALA A 487 -1.18 -10.07 -11.60
C ALA A 487 -1.75 -11.47 -11.81
N SER A 488 -2.27 -12.07 -10.74
CA SER A 488 -2.96 -13.34 -10.78
C SER A 488 -4.44 -13.23 -11.15
N ASP A 489 -4.98 -12.04 -11.01
CA ASP A 489 -6.28 -11.58 -11.51
C ASP A 489 -6.06 -10.37 -12.42
N ASP A 490 -6.66 -9.21 -12.17
CA ASP A 490 -6.64 -8.08 -13.09
C ASP A 490 -5.33 -7.29 -13.04
N GLY A 491 -4.90 -6.81 -14.22
CA GLY A 491 -3.70 -5.98 -14.31
C GLY A 491 -3.91 -4.58 -13.78
N PHE A 492 -4.93 -3.90 -14.28
CA PHE A 492 -5.46 -2.64 -13.79
C PHE A 492 -6.96 -2.82 -13.57
N ASN A 493 -7.47 -2.41 -12.43
CA ASN A 493 -8.88 -2.48 -12.09
C ASN A 493 -9.39 -1.11 -11.63
N ALA A 494 -10.13 -0.39 -12.50
CA ALA A 494 -10.82 0.83 -12.12
C ALA A 494 -12.24 0.48 -11.68
N ASN A 495 -12.43 0.26 -10.36
CA ASN A 495 -13.71 -0.16 -9.80
C ASN A 495 -14.30 0.87 -8.81
N GLY A 496 -15.50 0.63 -8.33
CA GLY A 496 -16.29 1.57 -7.53
C GLY A 496 -15.94 1.66 -6.04
N GLY A 497 -14.71 1.36 -5.61
CA GLY A 497 -14.29 1.46 -4.20
C GLY A 497 -14.86 0.39 -3.27
N SER A 498 -14.27 0.24 -2.09
CA SER A 498 -14.36 -0.85 -1.12
C SER A 498 -15.75 -1.31 -0.61
N ASN A 499 -16.86 -0.79 -1.09
CA ASN A 499 -18.20 -1.14 -0.60
C ASN A 499 -19.14 -1.79 -1.63
N SER A 500 -18.71 -2.10 -2.84
CA SER A 500 -19.62 -2.64 -3.88
C SER A 500 -19.89 -4.15 -3.78
N PHE A 501 -19.09 -4.93 -3.06
CA PHE A 501 -19.27 -6.39 -2.98
C PHE A 501 -20.41 -6.84 -2.05
N GLU A 502 -20.92 -6.00 -1.15
CA GLU A 502 -22.05 -6.39 -0.27
C GLU A 502 -23.43 -6.38 -0.96
N ASN A 503 -23.57 -5.84 -2.15
CA ASN A 503 -24.85 -5.73 -2.87
C ASN A 503 -25.08 -6.73 -4.01
N PHE A 504 -24.08 -7.47 -4.45
CA PHE A 504 -24.25 -8.51 -5.47
C PHE A 504 -24.36 -9.90 -4.85
N GLY A 505 -25.59 -10.29 -4.54
CA GLY A 505 -26.09 -11.67 -4.54
C GLY A 505 -25.43 -12.70 -3.63
N GLY A 506 -24.94 -12.37 -2.45
CA GLY A 506 -24.44 -13.33 -1.48
C GLY A 506 -25.56 -14.19 -0.87
N PHE A 507 -25.47 -15.51 -0.98
CA PHE A 507 -26.32 -16.46 -0.27
C PHE A 507 -26.16 -16.30 1.25
N LYS A 508 -27.12 -15.63 1.90
CA LYS A 508 -27.22 -15.65 3.37
C LYS A 508 -27.44 -17.07 3.85
N LYS A 509 -26.52 -17.61 4.63
CA LYS A 509 -26.78 -18.75 5.51
C LYS A 509 -27.85 -18.33 6.52
N GLU A 510 -29.04 -18.88 6.38
CA GLU A 510 -30.06 -18.80 7.43
C GLU A 510 -29.63 -19.68 8.60
N ASP A 511 -29.24 -19.08 9.69
CA ASP A 511 -29.22 -19.72 10.98
C ASP A 511 -30.66 -19.71 11.56
N LYS A 512 -31.16 -20.92 11.73
CA LYS A 512 -32.47 -21.16 12.38
C LYS A 512 -32.38 -20.84 13.86
N GLU A 513 -33.12 -19.84 14.31
CA GLU A 513 -33.54 -19.82 15.71
C GLU A 513 -35.03 -19.58 15.84
N SER A 514 -35.60 -20.34 16.76
CA SER A 514 -36.95 -20.68 16.94
C SER A 514 -37.85 -19.60 17.57
N THR A 515 -39.04 -19.52 16.98
CA THR A 515 -40.31 -19.02 17.52
C THR A 515 -40.49 -18.88 19.04
N SER A 516 -41.02 -17.72 19.46
CA SER A 516 -42.22 -17.71 20.32
C SER A 516 -43.03 -16.42 20.17
N LYS A 517 -44.30 -16.60 20.17
CA LYS A 517 -45.48 -15.83 19.87
C LYS A 517 -45.99 -15.12 21.13
N GLU A 518 -46.56 -13.93 21.01
CA GLU A 518 -47.87 -13.49 21.50
C GLU A 518 -48.03 -11.98 21.35
N THR A 519 -48.94 -11.58 20.61
CA THR A 519 -50.35 -11.15 20.58
C THR A 519 -50.76 -9.95 21.45
N SER A 520 -51.43 -9.04 20.74
CA SER A 520 -52.53 -8.12 21.11
C SER A 520 -52.17 -6.76 21.73
N THR A 521 -52.85 -5.69 21.50
CA THR A 521 -54.03 -5.17 20.81
C THR A 521 -54.07 -3.66 20.92
N GLU A 522 -54.54 -2.97 19.89
CA GLU A 522 -55.38 -1.74 19.82
C GLU A 522 -55.40 -0.78 21.03
N ASP A 523 -55.37 0.54 20.94
CA ASP A 523 -56.31 1.44 20.26
C ASP A 523 -56.03 2.92 20.66
N THR A 524 -56.45 3.82 19.76
CA THR A 524 -56.99 5.17 19.91
C THR A 524 -56.13 6.39 20.21
N ALA A 525 -56.39 7.33 19.31
CA ALA A 525 -56.09 8.75 19.17
C ALA A 525 -56.42 9.63 20.39
N GLU A 526 -55.73 10.77 20.49
CA GLU A 526 -56.28 12.15 20.38
C GLU A 526 -55.23 13.25 20.57
N VAL A 527 -55.33 14.21 19.70
CA VAL A 527 -55.02 15.62 19.57
C VAL A 527 -54.80 16.42 20.87
N SER A 528 -53.74 17.24 20.98
CA SER A 528 -53.79 18.71 20.94
C SER A 528 -52.50 19.44 21.35
N GLU A 529 -52.14 20.38 20.50
CA GLU A 529 -51.68 21.77 20.70
C GLU A 529 -50.49 22.10 21.61
N ASN A 530 -49.48 22.61 20.89
CA ASN A 530 -48.78 23.92 21.08
C ASN A 530 -48.08 24.24 22.41
N THR A 531 -46.75 24.32 22.31
CA THR A 531 -46.03 25.58 22.65
C THR A 531 -44.56 25.54 22.22
N SER A 532 -44.15 26.61 21.62
CA SER A 532 -42.85 26.95 21.12
C SER A 532 -41.74 26.97 22.17
N SER A 533 -40.60 26.34 21.90
CA SER A 533 -39.31 26.80 22.40
C SER A 533 -38.19 26.38 21.41
N SER A 534 -37.38 27.35 21.07
CA SER A 534 -36.23 27.38 20.19
C SER A 534 -35.30 26.18 20.37
N GLN A 535 -35.17 25.37 19.33
CA GLN A 535 -34.07 24.42 19.16
C GLN A 535 -33.01 25.05 18.26
N LYS A 536 -31.78 25.09 18.77
CA LYS A 536 -30.57 25.17 17.94
C LYS A 536 -30.54 23.90 17.07
N GLU A 537 -30.54 24.08 15.79
CA GLU A 537 -30.17 23.04 14.85
C GLU A 537 -28.64 22.87 14.89
N ASP A 538 -28.19 21.79 15.51
CA ASP A 538 -26.92 21.17 15.20
C ASP A 538 -27.19 20.29 13.95
N THR A 539 -26.93 20.83 12.80
CA THR A 539 -26.78 20.07 11.56
C THR A 539 -25.34 19.58 11.50
N SER A 540 -25.06 18.47 12.13
CA SER A 540 -23.99 17.57 11.73
C SER A 540 -24.49 16.89 10.45
N THR A 541 -24.21 17.47 9.31
CA THR A 541 -24.27 16.77 8.04
C THR A 541 -23.00 15.94 7.93
N ASN A 542 -23.11 14.64 8.22
CA ASN A 542 -22.27 13.66 7.54
C ASN A 542 -22.57 13.84 6.03
N THR A 543 -21.73 14.54 5.35
CA THR A 543 -21.59 14.43 3.91
C THR A 543 -20.67 13.23 3.68
N GLU A 544 -21.25 12.03 3.61
CA GLU A 544 -20.70 11.01 2.73
C GLU A 544 -20.76 11.63 1.33
N SER A 545 -19.64 12.07 0.83
CA SER A 545 -19.48 12.38 -0.56
C SER A 545 -19.36 11.04 -1.30
N SER A 546 -20.50 10.44 -1.65
CA SER A 546 -20.51 9.51 -2.76
C SER A 546 -20.08 10.32 -3.97
N ASP A 547 -18.85 10.13 -4.42
CA ASP A 547 -18.44 10.62 -5.74
C ASP A 547 -19.27 9.80 -6.74
N ASP A 548 -20.27 10.42 -7.35
CA ASP A 548 -21.10 9.82 -8.40
C ASP A 548 -20.32 9.74 -9.74
N SER A 549 -18.99 9.92 -9.74
CA SER A 549 -18.18 9.77 -10.94
C SER A 549 -18.07 8.30 -11.35
N MET A 550 -18.11 8.07 -12.65
CA MET A 550 -17.94 6.73 -13.20
C MET A 550 -16.47 6.29 -13.01
N PRO A 551 -16.23 5.04 -12.58
CA PRO A 551 -14.87 4.49 -12.54
C PRO A 551 -14.15 4.74 -13.87
N THR A 552 -12.89 5.09 -13.82
CA THR A 552 -12.17 5.47 -15.04
C THR A 552 -10.71 5.07 -15.00
N LEU A 553 -10.27 4.35 -16.02
CA LEU A 553 -8.86 4.13 -16.33
C LEU A 553 -8.44 5.06 -17.47
N GLN A 554 -7.63 6.07 -17.19
CA GLN A 554 -7.09 6.99 -18.18
C GLN A 554 -5.57 6.84 -18.34
N ILE A 555 -5.10 6.62 -19.57
CA ILE A 555 -3.65 6.54 -19.90
C ILE A 555 -3.32 7.64 -20.92
N THR A 556 -2.53 8.63 -20.48
CA THR A 556 -2.11 9.74 -21.35
C THR A 556 -0.67 9.60 -21.84
N GLY A 557 0.11 8.66 -21.22
CA GLY A 557 1.52 8.45 -21.57
C GLY A 557 2.13 7.24 -20.85
N GLY A 558 3.45 7.11 -20.94
CA GLY A 558 4.20 6.05 -20.27
C GLY A 558 4.49 4.82 -21.13
N ASN A 559 5.36 3.94 -20.60
CA ASN A 559 5.62 2.60 -21.13
C ASN A 559 5.01 1.58 -20.18
N ILE A 560 3.99 0.88 -20.63
CA ILE A 560 3.16 0.02 -19.77
C ILE A 560 3.21 -1.40 -20.32
N TYR A 561 3.57 -2.34 -19.46
CA TYR A 561 3.48 -3.76 -19.72
C TYR A 561 2.60 -4.42 -18.66
N VAL A 562 1.60 -5.16 -19.11
CA VAL A 562 0.65 -5.88 -18.25
C VAL A 562 0.67 -7.35 -18.60
N ASN A 563 0.79 -8.20 -17.58
CA ASN A 563 0.67 -9.65 -17.67
C ASN A 563 -0.34 -10.12 -16.60
N ALA A 564 -1.61 -10.17 -16.96
CA ALA A 564 -2.73 -10.45 -16.08
C ALA A 564 -3.42 -11.77 -16.41
N ASN A 565 -3.87 -12.54 -15.41
CA ASN A 565 -4.62 -13.77 -15.65
C ASN A 565 -6.14 -13.55 -15.66
N GLY A 566 -6.64 -12.52 -14.97
CA GLY A 566 -7.92 -11.86 -15.17
C GLY A 566 -7.85 -10.85 -16.29
N ASP A 567 -8.63 -9.78 -16.21
CA ASP A 567 -8.65 -8.74 -17.22
C ASP A 567 -7.33 -7.97 -17.28
N GLY A 568 -6.91 -7.63 -18.51
CA GLY A 568 -5.64 -6.90 -18.67
C GLY A 568 -5.75 -5.45 -18.22
N LEU A 569 -6.67 -4.72 -18.83
CA LEU A 569 -7.11 -3.40 -18.43
C LEU A 569 -8.62 -3.49 -18.18
N ASP A 570 -9.03 -3.37 -16.94
CA ASP A 570 -10.42 -3.37 -16.51
C ASP A 570 -10.89 -2.00 -16.02
N SER A 571 -12.14 -1.68 -16.31
CA SER A 571 -12.85 -0.57 -15.69
C SER A 571 -14.36 -0.87 -15.63
N ASN A 572 -14.94 -0.77 -14.47
CA ASN A 572 -16.41 -0.77 -14.34
C ASN A 572 -17.08 0.46 -14.98
N GLY A 573 -16.32 1.30 -15.68
CA GLY A 573 -16.73 2.48 -16.41
C GLY A 573 -15.90 2.73 -17.66
N ASP A 574 -15.19 3.85 -17.74
CA ASP A 574 -14.47 4.27 -18.95
C ASP A 574 -13.02 3.74 -18.96
N ILE A 575 -12.55 3.25 -20.12
CA ILE A 575 -11.15 3.11 -20.47
C ILE A 575 -10.81 4.13 -21.54
N ILE A 576 -9.90 5.06 -21.26
CA ILE A 576 -9.52 6.13 -22.18
C ILE A 576 -8.00 6.12 -22.38
N ILE A 577 -7.57 5.84 -23.61
CA ILE A 577 -6.15 5.83 -23.98
C ILE A 577 -5.87 7.03 -24.90
N ASP A 578 -5.24 8.05 -24.35
CA ASP A 578 -4.85 9.28 -25.05
C ASP A 578 -3.38 9.24 -25.53
N GLY A 579 -2.57 8.31 -25.02
CA GLY A 579 -1.15 8.20 -25.32
C GLY A 579 -0.49 6.96 -24.72
N GLY A 580 0.82 6.91 -24.79
CA GLY A 580 1.64 5.82 -24.22
C GLY A 580 2.00 4.71 -25.21
N TYR A 581 2.88 3.83 -24.74
CA TYR A 581 3.25 2.58 -25.40
C TYR A 581 2.84 1.43 -24.48
N ILE A 582 1.82 0.67 -24.90
CA ILE A 582 1.09 -0.24 -24.02
C ILE A 582 1.10 -1.65 -24.63
N ILE A 583 1.54 -2.62 -23.86
CA ILE A 583 1.50 -4.04 -24.19
C ILE A 583 0.71 -4.77 -23.10
N VAL A 584 -0.32 -5.50 -23.49
CA VAL A 584 -1.15 -6.30 -22.60
C VAL A 584 -1.12 -7.76 -23.03
N ASP A 585 -0.55 -8.61 -22.21
CA ASP A 585 -0.69 -10.06 -22.24
C ASP A 585 -1.82 -10.45 -21.26
N GLY A 586 -3.05 -10.46 -21.76
CA GLY A 586 -4.28 -10.70 -20.99
C GLY A 586 -4.55 -12.18 -20.74
N PRO A 587 -5.80 -12.55 -20.37
CA PRO A 587 -6.18 -13.90 -19.96
C PRO A 587 -6.02 -14.93 -21.07
N VAL A 588 -5.76 -16.17 -20.68
CA VAL A 588 -5.63 -17.30 -21.62
C VAL A 588 -6.93 -18.10 -21.79
N SER A 589 -7.92 -17.86 -20.93
CA SER A 589 -9.25 -18.49 -20.93
C SER A 589 -10.33 -17.47 -21.27
N GLY A 590 -11.52 -17.92 -21.66
CA GLY A 590 -12.56 -17.08 -22.26
C GLY A 590 -13.55 -16.45 -21.29
N GLY A 591 -13.21 -16.36 -20.00
CA GLY A 591 -14.07 -15.69 -18.98
C GLY A 591 -13.83 -14.19 -18.91
N ASP A 592 -12.60 -13.78 -19.27
CA ASP A 592 -12.08 -12.43 -19.09
C ASP A 592 -11.49 -11.91 -20.40
N GLY A 593 -11.18 -10.63 -20.52
CA GLY A 593 -10.69 -9.95 -21.72
C GLY A 593 -9.31 -9.31 -21.52
N ALA A 594 -8.55 -9.06 -22.58
CA ALA A 594 -7.36 -8.25 -22.49
C ALA A 594 -7.69 -6.76 -22.25
N LEU A 595 -8.89 -6.34 -22.64
CA LEU A 595 -9.57 -5.08 -22.33
C LEU A 595 -10.97 -5.46 -21.90
N ASP A 596 -11.44 -4.92 -20.79
CA ASP A 596 -12.83 -4.98 -20.33
C ASP A 596 -13.28 -3.59 -19.83
N GLY A 597 -14.30 -3.03 -20.46
CA GLY A 597 -14.84 -1.72 -20.09
C GLY A 597 -16.27 -1.86 -19.61
N GLY A 598 -16.69 -1.03 -18.65
CA GLY A 598 -18.06 -1.03 -18.11
C GLY A 598 -19.16 -0.63 -19.11
N THR A 599 -19.12 -1.22 -20.32
CA THR A 599 -20.05 -0.89 -21.41
C THR A 599 -21.50 -1.19 -21.06
N GLU A 600 -21.78 -2.18 -20.21
CA GLU A 600 -23.08 -2.51 -19.67
C GLU A 600 -23.59 -1.45 -18.66
N ASN A 601 -22.69 -0.68 -18.06
CA ASN A 601 -22.97 0.44 -17.15
C ASN A 601 -23.00 1.79 -17.88
N GLY A 602 -22.72 1.81 -19.19
CA GLY A 602 -22.67 3.01 -20.03
C GLY A 602 -21.29 3.63 -20.18
N GLY A 603 -20.23 2.93 -19.71
CA GLY A 603 -18.85 3.27 -19.97
C GLY A 603 -18.42 3.05 -21.42
N GLN A 604 -17.24 3.49 -21.78
CA GLN A 604 -16.70 3.43 -23.13
C GLN A 604 -15.22 3.03 -23.13
N ILE A 605 -14.80 2.25 -24.15
CA ILE A 605 -13.40 1.94 -24.40
C ILE A 605 -12.92 2.80 -25.57
N LEU A 606 -12.14 3.84 -25.30
CA LEU A 606 -11.70 4.82 -26.28
C LEU A 606 -10.20 4.85 -26.47
N VAL A 607 -9.74 4.98 -27.73
CA VAL A 607 -8.35 5.26 -28.07
C VAL A 607 -8.24 6.54 -28.90
N ASN A 608 -7.49 7.50 -28.37
CA ASN A 608 -7.27 8.80 -28.99
C ASN A 608 -5.81 8.99 -29.45
N GLY A 609 -4.89 8.20 -28.91
CA GLY A 609 -3.47 8.28 -29.23
C GLY A 609 -2.67 7.08 -28.68
N GLY A 610 -1.35 7.13 -28.86
CA GLY A 610 -0.44 6.08 -28.39
C GLY A 610 -0.32 4.89 -29.33
N THR A 611 0.36 3.87 -28.86
CA THR A 611 0.45 2.54 -29.49
C THR A 611 0.07 1.51 -28.46
N ILE A 612 -0.95 0.73 -28.74
CA ILE A 612 -1.40 -0.37 -27.88
C ILE A 612 -1.55 -1.66 -28.65
N ILE A 613 -1.05 -2.74 -28.08
CA ILE A 613 -1.41 -4.10 -28.42
C ILE A 613 -1.94 -4.79 -27.17
N ALA A 614 -3.10 -5.43 -27.31
CA ALA A 614 -3.68 -6.26 -26.28
C ALA A 614 -4.00 -7.64 -26.89
N VAL A 615 -3.44 -8.71 -26.30
CA VAL A 615 -3.70 -10.07 -26.72
C VAL A 615 -4.27 -10.88 -25.57
N GLY A 616 -5.19 -11.79 -25.88
CA GLY A 616 -5.85 -12.59 -24.86
C GLY A 616 -6.73 -13.69 -25.44
N ALA A 617 -7.65 -14.18 -24.62
CA ALA A 617 -8.71 -15.07 -25.06
C ALA A 617 -9.67 -14.35 -26.03
N SER A 618 -10.35 -15.09 -26.89
CA SER A 618 -11.31 -14.51 -27.86
C SER A 618 -12.76 -14.51 -27.37
N GLY A 619 -13.03 -15.09 -26.18
CA GLY A 619 -14.40 -15.26 -25.68
C GLY A 619 -15.07 -13.96 -25.25
N MET A 620 -14.34 -13.14 -24.49
CA MET A 620 -14.75 -11.82 -23.99
C MET A 620 -13.89 -10.69 -24.58
N ALA A 621 -13.31 -10.90 -25.77
CA ALA A 621 -12.42 -9.92 -26.37
C ALA A 621 -13.18 -8.67 -26.83
N GLU A 622 -12.86 -7.54 -26.23
CA GLU A 622 -13.38 -6.21 -26.53
C GLU A 622 -12.40 -5.36 -27.34
N SER A 623 -12.89 -4.33 -27.97
CA SER A 623 -12.13 -3.41 -28.79
C SER A 623 -12.55 -1.96 -28.54
N PHE A 624 -11.74 -1.06 -29.04
CA PHE A 624 -12.02 0.39 -28.97
C PHE A 624 -13.27 0.75 -29.77
N GLU A 625 -14.06 1.63 -29.18
CA GLU A 625 -15.39 1.94 -29.64
C GLU A 625 -15.46 3.21 -30.52
N LYS A 626 -16.66 3.41 -31.04
CA LYS A 626 -17.02 4.62 -31.75
C LYS A 626 -16.95 5.86 -30.85
N GLY A 627 -16.09 6.77 -31.15
CA GLY A 627 -15.76 7.95 -30.36
C GLY A 627 -14.26 8.14 -30.29
N SER A 628 -13.53 7.05 -30.48
CA SER A 628 -12.07 7.07 -30.60
C SER A 628 -11.60 7.98 -31.73
N SER A 629 -10.52 8.71 -31.49
CA SER A 629 -9.89 9.59 -32.48
C SER A 629 -8.81 8.88 -33.30
N GLN A 630 -8.37 7.72 -32.85
CA GLN A 630 -7.37 6.86 -33.50
C GLN A 630 -8.03 5.55 -33.97
N TYR A 631 -7.58 5.03 -35.11
CA TYR A 631 -8.11 3.77 -35.63
C TYR A 631 -7.53 2.57 -34.90
N SER A 632 -8.35 1.53 -34.82
CA SER A 632 -7.96 0.26 -34.21
C SER A 632 -8.54 -0.90 -35.02
N PHE A 633 -8.10 -2.09 -34.70
CA PHE A 633 -8.76 -3.32 -35.13
C PHE A 633 -8.73 -4.36 -34.03
N ILE A 634 -9.69 -5.26 -34.08
CA ILE A 634 -9.67 -6.53 -33.36
C ILE A 634 -9.71 -7.68 -34.37
N THR A 635 -8.99 -8.74 -34.09
CA THR A 635 -9.05 -9.96 -34.89
C THR A 635 -8.89 -11.19 -34.02
N THR A 636 -9.61 -12.26 -34.42
CA THR A 636 -9.47 -13.58 -33.80
C THR A 636 -8.60 -14.46 -34.69
N LEU A 637 -7.65 -15.15 -34.10
CA LEU A 637 -6.79 -16.10 -34.79
C LEU A 637 -7.55 -17.39 -35.09
N SER A 638 -7.25 -18.01 -36.23
CA SER A 638 -7.86 -19.28 -36.60
C SER A 638 -7.43 -20.45 -35.69
N GLU A 639 -6.27 -20.33 -35.06
CA GLU A 639 -5.72 -21.28 -34.10
C GLU A 639 -5.11 -20.47 -32.93
N LYS A 640 -5.25 -20.96 -31.70
CA LYS A 640 -4.67 -20.35 -30.52
C LYS A 640 -3.14 -20.33 -30.66
N ALA A 641 -2.54 -19.16 -30.51
CA ALA A 641 -1.10 -18.99 -30.45
C ALA A 641 -0.54 -19.53 -29.15
N SER A 642 0.65 -20.11 -29.19
CA SER A 642 1.36 -20.57 -27.99
C SER A 642 2.03 -19.39 -27.26
N ALA A 643 2.33 -19.58 -25.99
CA ALA A 643 3.23 -18.67 -25.27
C ALA A 643 4.56 -18.50 -26.00
N ASN A 644 5.19 -17.35 -25.87
CA ASN A 644 6.43 -16.95 -26.53
C ASN A 644 6.32 -16.88 -28.07
N SER A 645 5.12 -16.67 -28.60
CA SER A 645 4.91 -16.45 -30.03
C SER A 645 5.33 -15.05 -30.45
N ALA A 646 6.12 -14.95 -31.53
CA ALA A 646 6.42 -13.65 -32.13
C ALA A 646 5.19 -13.13 -32.89
N VAL A 647 4.80 -11.92 -32.62
CA VAL A 647 3.69 -11.20 -33.25
C VAL A 647 4.25 -10.04 -34.05
N SER A 648 3.89 -9.94 -35.34
CA SER A 648 4.22 -8.77 -36.16
C SER A 648 2.98 -8.26 -36.88
N ILE A 649 2.83 -6.97 -36.96
CA ILE A 649 1.79 -6.27 -37.74
C ILE A 649 2.46 -5.61 -38.94
N ILE A 650 2.05 -6.03 -40.14
CA ILE A 650 2.70 -5.68 -41.40
C ILE A 650 1.70 -4.95 -42.30
N ASP A 651 2.09 -3.81 -42.88
CA ASP A 651 1.27 -3.02 -43.79
C ASP A 651 1.14 -3.68 -45.20
N SER A 652 0.27 -3.14 -46.03
CA SER A 652 0.05 -3.59 -47.39
C SER A 652 1.29 -3.51 -48.32
N ASN A 653 2.33 -2.78 -47.93
CA ASN A 653 3.59 -2.63 -48.64
C ASN A 653 4.66 -3.61 -48.15
N GLY A 654 4.38 -4.38 -47.09
CA GLY A 654 5.30 -5.32 -46.46
C GLY A 654 6.22 -4.68 -45.41
N ASN A 655 5.91 -3.48 -44.94
CA ASN A 655 6.66 -2.87 -43.82
C ASN A 655 6.07 -3.33 -42.48
N GLU A 656 6.94 -3.67 -41.54
CA GLU A 656 6.57 -3.96 -40.17
C GLU A 656 6.16 -2.66 -39.47
N VAL A 657 4.93 -2.60 -38.98
CA VAL A 657 4.37 -1.47 -38.22
C VAL A 657 4.63 -1.67 -36.74
N PHE A 658 4.55 -2.90 -36.27
CA PHE A 658 4.73 -3.25 -34.87
C PHE A 658 5.21 -4.70 -34.75
N SER A 659 6.03 -5.00 -33.73
CA SER A 659 6.37 -6.38 -33.38
C SER A 659 6.69 -6.52 -31.90
N TYR A 660 6.33 -7.67 -31.30
CA TYR A 660 6.71 -8.07 -29.96
C TYR A 660 6.62 -9.59 -29.80
N THR A 661 6.99 -10.10 -28.63
CA THR A 661 6.83 -11.51 -28.28
C THR A 661 5.84 -11.62 -27.13
N ALA A 662 4.70 -12.29 -27.38
CA ALA A 662 3.66 -12.49 -26.38
C ALA A 662 4.11 -13.49 -25.31
N ALA A 663 4.00 -13.14 -24.03
CA ALA A 663 4.44 -14.01 -22.94
C ALA A 663 3.50 -15.19 -22.73
N LYS A 664 2.22 -15.05 -23.04
CA LYS A 664 1.18 -16.06 -22.84
C LYS A 664 0.58 -16.56 -24.16
N SER A 665 -0.20 -17.62 -24.09
CA SER A 665 -0.99 -18.12 -25.22
C SER A 665 -2.23 -17.25 -25.42
N PHE A 666 -2.58 -16.94 -26.65
CA PHE A 666 -3.69 -16.04 -26.98
C PHE A 666 -4.43 -16.48 -28.25
N SER A 667 -5.64 -15.96 -28.43
CA SER A 667 -6.48 -16.20 -29.60
C SER A 667 -7.13 -14.93 -30.19
N SER A 668 -6.98 -13.80 -29.54
CA SER A 668 -7.41 -12.48 -30.04
C SER A 668 -6.26 -11.48 -30.02
N VAL A 669 -6.31 -10.52 -30.92
CA VAL A 669 -5.37 -9.41 -31.03
C VAL A 669 -6.17 -8.12 -31.23
N VAL A 670 -6.03 -7.18 -30.32
CA VAL A 670 -6.48 -5.79 -30.45
C VAL A 670 -5.25 -4.93 -30.67
N PHE A 671 -5.31 -4.05 -31.65
CA PHE A 671 -4.20 -3.15 -31.94
C PHE A 671 -4.68 -1.77 -32.37
N SER A 672 -4.02 -0.74 -31.87
CA SER A 672 -4.18 0.64 -32.30
C SER A 672 -2.86 1.37 -32.36
N SER A 673 -2.68 2.16 -33.39
CA SER A 673 -1.52 3.04 -33.54
C SER A 673 -1.84 4.16 -34.56
N SER A 674 -1.08 5.24 -34.52
CA SER A 674 -1.19 6.34 -35.49
C SER A 674 -0.88 5.95 -36.94
N ASP A 675 -0.25 4.80 -37.16
CA ASP A 675 0.10 4.28 -38.49
C ASP A 675 -1.07 3.57 -39.19
N LEU A 676 -2.14 3.24 -38.46
CA LEU A 676 -3.32 2.58 -39.05
C LEU A 676 -4.12 3.57 -39.90
N LYS A 677 -4.62 3.06 -41.04
CA LYS A 677 -5.44 3.82 -41.99
C LYS A 677 -6.67 3.05 -42.39
N VAL A 678 -7.80 3.70 -42.37
CA VAL A 678 -9.09 3.15 -42.82
C VAL A 678 -9.00 2.67 -44.29
N GLY A 679 -9.52 1.47 -44.53
CA GLY A 679 -9.56 0.82 -45.84
C GLY A 679 -8.25 0.14 -46.24
N GLU A 680 -7.16 0.29 -45.48
CA GLU A 680 -5.94 -0.46 -45.69
C GLU A 680 -6.00 -1.83 -44.99
N THR A 681 -5.36 -2.83 -45.60
CA THR A 681 -5.30 -4.19 -45.07
C THR A 681 -3.93 -4.41 -44.43
N TYR A 682 -3.93 -4.90 -43.19
CA TYR A 682 -2.74 -5.28 -42.45
C TYR A 682 -2.68 -6.81 -42.29
N THR A 683 -1.48 -7.33 -42.26
CA THR A 683 -1.22 -8.74 -41.97
C THR A 683 -0.71 -8.90 -40.57
N ILE A 684 -1.44 -9.63 -39.74
CA ILE A 684 -1.00 -10.05 -38.40
C ILE A 684 -0.30 -11.40 -38.59
N LYS A 685 1.01 -11.38 -38.38
CA LYS A 685 1.84 -12.56 -38.46
C LYS A 685 2.16 -13.06 -37.05
N VAL A 686 1.78 -14.30 -36.79
CA VAL A 686 2.06 -14.99 -35.52
C VAL A 686 2.91 -16.21 -35.84
N ASN A 687 4.20 -16.15 -35.55
CA ASN A 687 5.18 -17.12 -36.02
C ASN A 687 5.11 -17.31 -37.56
N ASP A 688 4.66 -18.49 -38.00
CA ASP A 688 4.50 -18.82 -39.44
C ASP A 688 3.05 -18.64 -39.95
N SER A 689 2.10 -18.32 -39.07
CA SER A 689 0.68 -18.13 -39.41
C SER A 689 0.41 -16.68 -39.73
N GLU A 690 -0.44 -16.43 -40.72
CA GLU A 690 -0.81 -15.06 -41.15
C GLU A 690 -2.34 -14.93 -41.16
N THR A 691 -2.83 -13.86 -40.57
CA THR A 691 -4.22 -13.44 -40.61
C THR A 691 -4.27 -12.01 -41.15
N THR A 692 -5.24 -11.69 -41.99
CA THR A 692 -5.37 -10.33 -42.53
C THR A 692 -6.60 -9.65 -41.96
N VAL A 693 -6.46 -8.36 -41.67
CA VAL A 693 -7.55 -7.49 -41.24
C VAL A 693 -7.55 -6.22 -42.07
N THR A 694 -8.73 -5.74 -42.47
CA THR A 694 -8.89 -4.42 -43.09
C THR A 694 -9.42 -3.48 -42.06
N VAL A 695 -8.72 -2.36 -41.84
CA VAL A 695 -9.12 -1.37 -40.85
C VAL A 695 -10.40 -0.69 -41.30
N GLU A 696 -11.44 -0.78 -40.50
CA GLU A 696 -12.73 -0.13 -40.70
C GLU A 696 -12.79 1.18 -39.90
N GLU A 697 -13.79 2.05 -40.15
CA GLU A 697 -13.96 3.28 -39.40
C GLU A 697 -14.26 3.01 -37.93
N TYR A 698 -14.87 1.86 -37.64
CA TYR A 698 -15.12 1.32 -36.30
C TYR A 698 -14.97 -0.20 -36.36
N SER A 699 -14.27 -0.81 -35.41
CA SER A 699 -14.28 -2.25 -35.19
C SER A 699 -15.50 -2.64 -34.35
N GLU A 700 -16.20 -3.70 -34.78
CA GLU A 700 -17.26 -4.29 -33.94
C GLU A 700 -16.61 -5.36 -33.03
N ASN A 701 -17.04 -5.40 -31.79
CA ASN A 701 -16.61 -6.45 -30.85
C ASN A 701 -16.91 -7.83 -31.40
N THR A 702 -15.93 -8.73 -31.38
CA THR A 702 -16.05 -10.08 -31.93
C THR A 702 -16.75 -11.06 -30.99
N SER A 703 -17.34 -10.59 -29.88
CA SER A 703 -18.10 -11.44 -29.00
C SER A 703 -19.14 -12.20 -29.82
N SER A 704 -18.82 -13.47 -30.15
CA SER A 704 -19.79 -14.36 -30.73
C SER A 704 -20.97 -14.40 -29.79
N ASP A 705 -22.15 -14.15 -30.33
CA ASP A 705 -23.47 -14.28 -29.71
C ASP A 705 -23.56 -15.59 -28.88
N PHE A 706 -22.90 -15.60 -27.72
CA PHE A 706 -23.09 -16.61 -26.71
C PHE A 706 -24.42 -16.23 -26.08
N GLY A 707 -25.47 -16.90 -26.60
CA GLY A 707 -26.86 -16.65 -26.30
C GLY A 707 -27.04 -16.31 -24.83
N GLY A 708 -27.34 -15.05 -24.60
CA GLY A 708 -27.50 -14.49 -23.29
C GLY A 708 -28.37 -15.39 -22.42
N PHE A 709 -27.91 -15.71 -21.25
CA PHE A 709 -28.74 -16.20 -20.16
C PHE A 709 -29.66 -15.06 -19.70
N SER A 710 -30.41 -14.47 -20.64
CA SER A 710 -31.55 -13.59 -20.35
C SER A 710 -32.74 -14.44 -19.94
N GLY A 711 -32.64 -15.09 -18.80
CA GLY A 711 -33.63 -16.02 -18.28
C GLY A 711 -33.99 -15.85 -16.80
N PHE A 712 -33.86 -14.66 -16.23
CA PHE A 712 -34.39 -14.42 -14.90
C PHE A 712 -34.86 -12.98 -14.68
N ASN A 713 -35.79 -12.52 -15.51
CA ASN A 713 -36.64 -11.37 -15.14
C ASN A 713 -38.02 -11.53 -15.80
N ASN A 714 -38.91 -12.25 -15.14
CA ASN A 714 -40.36 -12.01 -15.09
C ASN A 714 -41.04 -13.02 -14.17
N PHE A 715 -40.91 -12.86 -12.86
CA PHE A 715 -41.90 -13.38 -11.94
C PHE A 715 -42.98 -12.31 -11.75
N ASP A 716 -43.95 -12.29 -12.67
CA ASP A 716 -45.20 -11.56 -12.49
C ASP A 716 -46.02 -12.22 -11.36
N LYS A 717 -46.16 -11.53 -10.24
CA LYS A 717 -46.87 -11.94 -9.06
C LYS A 717 -48.42 -11.81 -9.19
N ASN A 718 -49.02 -12.14 -10.35
CA ASN A 718 -50.46 -12.19 -10.45
C ASN A 718 -50.89 -13.15 -11.54
N ASN A 719 -50.98 -14.46 -11.27
CA ASN A 719 -52.01 -15.29 -11.92
C ASN A 719 -52.25 -16.58 -11.10
N LYS A 720 -53.41 -16.65 -10.49
CA LYS A 720 -54.03 -17.87 -9.97
C LYS A 720 -54.50 -18.75 -11.14
N PRO A 721 -54.40 -20.08 -11.05
CA PRO A 721 -54.91 -20.96 -12.09
C PRO A 721 -56.43 -21.03 -12.04
N GLN A 722 -57.08 -20.90 -13.21
CA GLN A 722 -58.41 -21.37 -13.43
C GLN A 722 -58.43 -22.51 -14.44
N ASP A 723 -59.28 -23.46 -14.11
CA ASP A 723 -59.44 -24.79 -14.64
C ASP A 723 -60.20 -24.81 -15.96
N LYS A 724 -59.80 -25.74 -16.86
CA LYS A 724 -60.51 -26.46 -17.93
C LYS A 724 -61.55 -25.77 -18.81
N SER A 725 -61.43 -25.96 -20.12
CA SER A 725 -62.22 -26.96 -20.90
C SER A 725 -61.93 -26.87 -22.41
N GLU A 726 -61.88 -28.04 -22.99
CA GLU A 726 -61.93 -28.50 -24.38
C GLU A 726 -62.67 -27.62 -25.38
N THR A 727 -62.19 -27.50 -26.59
CA THR A 727 -62.68 -28.16 -27.85
C THR A 727 -61.99 -27.60 -29.10
N ASP A 728 -61.35 -28.48 -29.84
CA ASP A 728 -61.53 -28.85 -31.24
C ASP A 728 -61.70 -27.79 -32.33
N GLY A 729 -60.95 -27.93 -33.41
CA GLY A 729 -61.31 -27.34 -34.72
C GLY A 729 -60.13 -26.92 -35.64
N THR A 730 -59.57 -27.87 -36.35
CA THR A 730 -59.03 -27.80 -37.73
C THR A 730 -59.22 -26.49 -38.49
N GLU A 731 -58.22 -25.96 -39.17
CA GLU A 731 -58.04 -26.07 -40.59
C GLU A 731 -56.77 -25.34 -41.13
N ILE A 732 -56.17 -26.00 -42.07
CA ILE A 732 -55.08 -25.66 -43.00
C ILE A 732 -55.56 -24.55 -43.94
N THR A 733 -54.69 -23.60 -44.31
CA THR A 733 -54.41 -23.30 -45.74
C THR A 733 -53.23 -22.33 -45.91
N THR A 734 -52.36 -22.80 -46.74
CA THR A 734 -51.27 -22.24 -47.54
C THR A 734 -51.53 -20.90 -48.25
N SER A 735 -50.40 -20.25 -48.50
CA SER A 735 -49.98 -19.49 -49.70
C SER A 735 -50.09 -17.97 -49.68
N LEU A 736 -49.05 -17.31 -49.72
CA LEU A 736 -48.25 -16.67 -50.77
C LEU A 736 -47.24 -15.75 -50.14
#